data_afe7e8152a2894d33c8f784fbaa9ff1a
#
_entry.id   afe7e8152a2894d33c8f784fbaa9ff1a
#
_cell.length_a   1.000
_cell.length_b   1.000
_cell.length_c   1.000
_cell.angle_alpha   90.00
_cell.angle_beta   90.00
_cell.angle_gamma   90.00
#
_symmetry.space_group_name_H-M   'P 1'
#
loop_
_entity.id
_entity.type
_entity.pdbx_description
1 polymer ?
#
loop_
_entity_poly.entity_id
_entity_poly.type
_entity_poly.pdbx_seq_one_letter_code
_entity_poly.pdbx_strand_id
1 'polypeptide(L)'
;MNTIIGELGKSNKFVDLSKNIEKIQSPISISGLTSVGMAEIISAIKGYNKKPIILVTYNEIQAKKILENIKTFETENIVLFPKKEIVTYDYVAESKDLPYERIETLNKINEKKNLIVVTTIEALMQKLPSKKVLFKNILEFKIGDICNLEDIKRKLVNLGYSRYDLIEGRGQFSIRGGIIDISIDEKTGVRIELWGDEIDSIRNFSINSQRSINTLEKAKIYPANEYVLEDSIENICKKISKTIAEGKKEEIIEQDLEQIKAGNYISKIDKYFNEFYTEQETLVDYLNKDSIIFLDEITKIEQRQINILQDIENLSKNLIEKEKIIPEALNAMATIDFEILENKNKLIYLEKQDAVTKKQAERYHFEYREINYYKSEIENFFEDIKKWNKEKKSIYVMVETKEKANKLKELFEKENIICKIEEKLDKTIVVKSTENIVTIAIGKISEGFENFEINQVVVTADDLIDGGKKKKTFANQAFKEGEKVVFADLKPGDYVVHKNYGIGIFVGVNTITADGTTKDYIKLKYKNDDILYIPTNQLDTIRKYIGGDAINPPINSIGSKDWIRTKEKVKNNLRAVARELIELYAKREKAKGFMFSKDTPWQQQFEEQFPYQETDDQLRCIEEVKKDMESQRPMDRLLCGDVGYGKTEVAIRAAFKAVMDHKQVAYLVPTTVLAQQQYEEFRDRMKDFPIKVEILNRFKNKKYQDEVIKKLKLGEVDIVIGTHRLLSQDIEFKDIGLLIIDEEHRFGVKAKEKIKQYKANVDVLTMTATPIPRTMHMSIVGIRDMSVIYEPPQNRKPVQTYVLEYDQEVIKEAITKELERNGQVFYIYNRVDTIQKKADEISKLVPEATVNYAHGQMTGNQIEEIMQDFIEKKSNVLVCTTILESGIDIPN
;
A
#
# COMPACT_ATOMS: atom_id res chain seq x y z
N MET A 1 9.56 29.44 5.81
CA MET A 1 9.96 28.86 7.11
C MET A 1 8.73 28.89 7.98
N ASN A 2 8.35 27.76 8.55
CA ASN A 2 7.15 27.61 9.38
C ASN A 2 7.19 28.57 10.59
N THR A 3 6.06 29.06 11.06
CA THR A 3 5.98 30.04 12.17
C THR A 3 6.59 29.49 13.46
N ILE A 4 6.32 28.20 13.77
CA ILE A 4 6.84 27.50 14.94
C ILE A 4 8.38 27.47 14.92
N ILE A 5 8.95 27.02 13.78
CA ILE A 5 10.41 26.96 13.57
C ILE A 5 11.05 28.35 13.56
N GLY A 6 10.35 29.35 13.04
CA GLY A 6 10.86 30.75 12.99
C GLY A 6 11.14 31.31 14.38
N GLU A 7 10.45 30.81 15.40
CA GLU A 7 10.69 31.26 16.81
C GLU A 7 12.04 30.79 17.35
N LEU A 8 12.59 29.68 16.87
CA LEU A 8 13.94 29.22 17.25
C LEU A 8 15.04 30.23 16.94
N GLY A 9 14.83 31.09 15.94
CA GLY A 9 15.73 32.22 15.67
C GLY A 9 15.85 33.22 16.82
N LYS A 10 14.97 33.17 17.84
CA LYS A 10 15.07 33.96 19.07
C LYS A 10 16.06 33.36 20.08
N SER A 11 16.41 32.08 19.97
CA SER A 11 17.38 31.40 20.82
C SER A 11 18.80 31.74 20.37
N ASN A 12 19.56 32.38 21.22
CA ASN A 12 20.99 32.64 20.99
C ASN A 12 21.77 31.34 20.79
N LYS A 13 21.41 30.30 21.52
CA LYS A 13 22.02 28.96 21.43
C LYS A 13 21.79 28.32 20.06
N PHE A 14 20.56 28.40 19.52
CA PHE A 14 20.27 27.90 18.19
C PHE A 14 20.98 28.72 17.09
N VAL A 15 21.03 30.05 17.23
CA VAL A 15 21.74 30.90 16.26
C VAL A 15 23.23 30.61 16.26
N ASP A 16 23.81 30.35 17.44
CA ASP A 16 25.22 29.95 17.56
C ASP A 16 25.46 28.55 16.92
N LEU A 17 24.62 27.56 17.25
CA LEU A 17 24.65 26.25 16.61
C LEU A 17 24.61 26.37 15.08
N SER A 18 23.65 27.12 14.53
CA SER A 18 23.50 27.29 13.08
C SER A 18 24.74 27.90 12.41
N LYS A 19 25.38 28.87 13.06
CA LYS A 19 26.64 29.47 12.58
C LYS A 19 27.83 28.49 12.68
N ASN A 20 27.86 27.73 13.75
CA ASN A 20 28.98 26.81 14.01
C ASN A 20 28.92 25.54 13.11
N ILE A 21 27.75 25.09 12.71
CA ILE A 21 27.61 24.04 11.66
C ILE A 21 28.38 24.40 10.39
N GLU A 22 28.52 25.69 10.04
CA GLU A 22 29.30 26.09 8.86
C GLU A 22 30.80 26.21 9.12
N LYS A 23 31.20 26.57 10.35
CA LYS A 23 32.57 26.93 10.66
C LYS A 23 33.40 25.80 11.25
N ILE A 24 32.80 24.92 12.03
CA ILE A 24 33.52 23.92 12.82
C ILE A 24 33.75 22.66 11.99
N GLN A 25 34.98 22.12 12.07
CA GLN A 25 35.36 20.85 11.42
C GLN A 25 35.07 19.63 12.31
N SER A 26 34.96 19.81 13.64
CA SER A 26 34.66 18.75 14.57
C SER A 26 33.19 18.37 14.57
N PRO A 27 32.83 17.14 14.99
CA PRO A 27 31.44 16.76 15.16
C PRO A 27 30.74 17.60 16.21
N ILE A 28 29.42 17.80 16.05
CA ILE A 28 28.57 18.51 16.99
C ILE A 28 27.67 17.47 17.68
N SER A 29 27.48 17.59 18.99
CA SER A 29 26.51 16.79 19.76
C SER A 29 25.39 17.68 20.26
N ILE A 30 24.14 17.25 20.01
CA ILE A 30 22.93 17.92 20.49
C ILE A 30 22.17 16.97 21.41
N SER A 31 21.85 17.42 22.62
CA SER A 31 21.16 16.63 23.65
C SER A 31 19.94 17.34 24.21
N GLY A 32 19.12 16.64 25.00
CA GLY A 32 17.96 17.16 25.70
C GLY A 32 16.72 17.39 24.81
N LEU A 33 16.68 16.78 23.62
CA LEU A 33 15.56 16.88 22.68
C LEU A 33 14.54 15.76 22.87
N THR A 34 13.25 16.09 22.73
CA THR A 34 12.17 15.11 22.50
C THR A 34 12.18 14.67 21.04
N SER A 35 11.41 13.62 20.68
CA SER A 35 11.32 13.17 19.29
C SER A 35 10.79 14.27 18.35
N VAL A 36 9.84 15.07 18.80
CA VAL A 36 9.30 16.20 18.03
C VAL A 36 10.28 17.38 18.05
N GLY A 37 10.96 17.64 19.17
CA GLY A 37 12.02 18.64 19.26
C GLY A 37 13.19 18.37 18.29
N MET A 38 13.55 17.10 18.06
CA MET A 38 14.51 16.72 17.02
C MET A 38 14.02 17.15 15.62
N ALA A 39 12.75 16.89 15.29
CA ALA A 39 12.17 17.27 14.01
C ALA A 39 12.13 18.80 13.85
N GLU A 40 11.84 19.54 14.90
CA GLU A 40 11.87 20.99 14.92
C GLU A 40 13.28 21.54 14.64
N ILE A 41 14.30 21.08 15.37
CA ILE A 41 15.69 21.49 15.19
C ILE A 41 16.23 21.18 13.80
N ILE A 42 15.98 19.94 13.29
CA ILE A 42 16.41 19.52 11.94
C ILE A 42 15.78 20.41 10.87
N SER A 43 14.47 20.66 10.97
CA SER A 43 13.74 21.52 10.02
C SER A 43 14.22 22.96 10.09
N ALA A 44 14.54 23.46 11.29
CA ALA A 44 15.12 24.79 11.48
C ALA A 44 16.51 24.90 10.84
N ILE A 45 17.40 23.94 11.09
CA ILE A 45 18.74 23.90 10.50
C ILE A 45 18.65 23.88 8.97
N LYS A 46 17.74 23.08 8.38
CA LYS A 46 17.50 23.09 6.94
C LYS A 46 17.11 24.48 6.44
N GLY A 47 16.18 25.14 7.13
CA GLY A 47 15.68 26.45 6.75
C GLY A 47 16.77 27.54 6.76
N TYR A 48 17.68 27.48 7.73
CA TYR A 48 18.77 28.44 7.89
C TYR A 48 19.98 28.15 6.98
N ASN A 49 20.43 26.91 6.88
CA ASN A 49 21.67 26.55 6.17
C ASN A 49 21.44 26.18 4.70
N LYS A 50 20.22 25.84 4.29
CA LYS A 50 19.84 25.45 2.91
C LYS A 50 20.69 24.33 2.29
N LYS A 51 21.28 23.47 3.13
CA LYS A 51 22.09 22.32 2.73
C LYS A 51 21.26 21.04 2.74
N PRO A 52 21.60 20.04 1.93
CA PRO A 52 20.95 18.73 2.03
C PRO A 52 21.25 18.11 3.40
N ILE A 53 20.24 17.45 3.95
CA ILE A 53 20.31 16.79 5.25
C ILE A 53 20.05 15.30 5.05
N ILE A 54 20.84 14.48 5.71
CA ILE A 54 20.53 13.07 5.91
C ILE A 54 20.34 12.80 7.41
N LEU A 55 19.27 12.10 7.74
CA LEU A 55 19.02 11.62 9.11
C LEU A 55 19.08 10.10 9.12
N VAL A 56 20.02 9.56 9.87
CA VAL A 56 20.21 8.12 10.03
C VAL A 56 19.68 7.69 11.39
N THR A 57 18.81 6.68 11.40
CA THR A 57 18.26 6.10 12.63
C THR A 57 18.65 4.62 12.74
N TYR A 58 18.47 4.05 13.92
CA TYR A 58 18.82 2.64 14.19
C TYR A 58 17.75 1.63 13.71
N ASN A 59 16.50 2.05 13.44
CA ASN A 59 15.44 1.19 12.92
C ASN A 59 14.37 1.97 12.12
N GLU A 60 13.51 1.25 11.39
CA GLU A 60 12.48 1.84 10.55
C GLU A 60 11.35 2.51 11.34
N ILE A 61 10.99 2.00 12.52
CA ILE A 61 9.91 2.57 13.34
C ILE A 61 10.28 3.99 13.74
N GLN A 62 11.52 4.16 14.21
CA GLN A 62 12.05 5.47 14.58
C GLN A 62 12.18 6.40 13.36
N ALA A 63 12.65 5.87 12.21
CA ALA A 63 12.76 6.63 10.97
C ALA A 63 11.39 7.19 10.54
N LYS A 64 10.34 6.37 10.59
CA LYS A 64 8.97 6.78 10.24
C LYS A 64 8.40 7.77 11.24
N LYS A 65 8.60 7.55 12.55
CA LYS A 65 8.15 8.49 13.60
C LYS A 65 8.75 9.89 13.38
N ILE A 66 10.06 9.96 13.16
CA ILE A 66 10.72 11.25 12.95
C ILE A 66 10.32 11.87 11.60
N LEU A 67 10.18 11.07 10.55
CA LEU A 67 9.72 11.52 9.25
C LEU A 67 8.35 12.21 9.34
N GLU A 68 7.38 11.60 10.02
CA GLU A 68 6.03 12.17 10.21
C GLU A 68 6.10 13.49 10.99
N ASN A 69 6.91 13.55 12.03
CA ASN A 69 7.12 14.79 12.78
C ASN A 69 7.76 15.89 11.91
N ILE A 70 8.76 15.56 11.07
CA ILE A 70 9.38 16.53 10.17
C ILE A 70 8.39 17.05 9.13
N LYS A 71 7.51 16.19 8.59
CA LYS A 71 6.47 16.59 7.62
C LYS A 71 5.53 17.69 8.16
N THR A 72 5.32 17.74 9.44
CA THR A 72 4.54 18.82 10.09
C THR A 72 5.21 20.18 9.98
N PHE A 73 6.52 20.21 10.07
CA PHE A 73 7.31 21.44 10.04
C PHE A 73 7.78 21.81 8.63
N GLU A 74 8.00 20.81 7.76
CA GLU A 74 8.46 20.97 6.40
C GLU A 74 7.62 20.06 5.48
N THR A 75 6.84 20.64 4.59
CA THR A 75 5.90 19.91 3.72
C THR A 75 6.52 19.46 2.40
N GLU A 76 7.64 20.08 1.99
CA GLU A 76 8.27 19.82 0.70
C GLU A 76 9.71 19.32 0.88
N ASN A 77 10.20 18.57 -0.09
CA ASN A 77 11.60 18.13 -0.16
C ASN A 77 12.04 17.24 1.02
N ILE A 78 11.16 16.33 1.44
CA ILE A 78 11.46 15.28 2.42
C ILE A 78 11.19 13.94 1.77
N VAL A 79 12.10 12.98 1.95
CA VAL A 79 11.98 11.61 1.42
C VAL A 79 12.47 10.59 2.44
N LEU A 80 11.90 9.38 2.37
CA LEU A 80 12.42 8.20 3.03
C LEU A 80 13.24 7.40 2.04
N PHE A 81 14.43 6.97 2.44
CA PHE A 81 15.18 5.93 1.72
C PHE A 81 15.07 4.64 2.52
N PRO A 82 14.18 3.72 2.12
CA PRO A 82 13.94 2.48 2.85
C PRO A 82 15.05 1.46 2.62
N LYS A 83 15.19 0.49 3.54
CA LYS A 83 16.04 -0.67 3.33
C LYS A 83 15.42 -1.60 2.29
N LYS A 84 16.27 -2.32 1.56
CA LYS A 84 15.92 -3.46 0.72
C LYS A 84 16.23 -4.74 1.47
N GLU A 85 15.43 -5.78 1.31
CA GLU A 85 15.78 -7.12 1.79
C GLU A 85 16.86 -7.74 0.90
N ILE A 86 17.87 -8.36 1.52
CA ILE A 86 18.88 -9.15 0.79
C ILE A 86 18.25 -10.51 0.51
N VAL A 87 17.97 -10.78 -0.76
CA VAL A 87 17.34 -12.03 -1.20
C VAL A 87 18.41 -12.99 -1.68
N THR A 88 18.51 -14.15 -1.04
CA THR A 88 19.52 -15.19 -1.34
C THR A 88 18.94 -16.40 -2.06
N TYR A 89 17.63 -16.44 -2.26
CA TYR A 89 16.89 -17.46 -2.98
C TYR A 89 16.34 -16.94 -4.31
N ASP A 90 16.15 -17.85 -5.25
CA ASP A 90 15.61 -17.51 -6.54
C ASP A 90 14.10 -17.27 -6.46
N TYR A 91 13.65 -16.18 -7.03
CA TYR A 91 12.23 -15.88 -7.17
C TYR A 91 11.86 -15.65 -8.64
N VAL A 92 10.65 -16.08 -8.99
CA VAL A 92 10.10 -15.90 -10.34
C VAL A 92 9.57 -14.48 -10.53
N ALA A 93 9.03 -13.89 -9.47
CA ALA A 93 8.55 -12.52 -9.47
C ALA A 93 8.59 -11.92 -8.04
N GLU A 94 8.73 -10.60 -7.96
CA GLU A 94 8.64 -9.82 -6.73
C GLU A 94 7.79 -8.56 -6.92
N SER A 95 7.30 -7.98 -5.82
CA SER A 95 6.67 -6.66 -5.85
C SER A 95 7.71 -5.58 -6.14
N LYS A 96 7.41 -4.71 -7.10
CA LYS A 96 8.32 -3.63 -7.54
C LYS A 96 8.16 -2.32 -6.75
N ASP A 97 7.26 -2.26 -5.77
CA ASP A 97 6.94 -1.01 -5.06
C ASP A 97 8.16 -0.46 -4.30
N LEU A 98 8.80 -1.31 -3.51
CA LEU A 98 9.99 -0.92 -2.76
C LEU A 98 11.18 -0.51 -3.65
N PRO A 99 11.54 -1.26 -4.72
CA PRO A 99 12.53 -0.81 -5.70
C PRO A 99 12.19 0.55 -6.33
N TYR A 100 10.91 0.80 -6.64
CA TYR A 100 10.49 2.09 -7.19
C TYR A 100 10.60 3.23 -6.17
N GLU A 101 10.26 3.02 -4.90
CA GLU A 101 10.41 4.02 -3.84
C GLU A 101 11.88 4.41 -3.65
N ARG A 102 12.78 3.44 -3.70
CA ARG A 102 14.23 3.66 -3.59
C ARG A 102 14.78 4.45 -4.77
N ILE A 103 14.49 4.03 -6.00
CA ILE A 103 15.00 4.74 -7.19
C ILE A 103 14.40 6.16 -7.31
N GLU A 104 13.14 6.36 -6.94
CA GLU A 104 12.53 7.70 -6.90
C GLU A 104 13.27 8.61 -5.92
N THR A 105 13.65 8.08 -4.75
CA THR A 105 14.45 8.83 -3.77
C THR A 105 15.84 9.17 -4.32
N LEU A 106 16.53 8.24 -4.98
CA LEU A 106 17.82 8.50 -5.61
C LEU A 106 17.72 9.54 -6.73
N ASN A 107 16.66 9.48 -7.53
CA ASN A 107 16.39 10.48 -8.57
C ASN A 107 16.17 11.87 -7.95
N LYS A 108 15.37 11.98 -6.87
CA LYS A 108 15.17 13.24 -6.15
C LYS A 108 16.47 13.80 -5.54
N ILE A 109 17.34 12.93 -5.01
CA ILE A 109 18.66 13.32 -4.51
C ILE A 109 19.53 13.89 -5.62
N ASN A 110 19.46 13.32 -6.83
CA ASN A 110 20.19 13.81 -7.97
C ASN A 110 19.68 15.16 -8.52
N GLU A 111 18.35 15.37 -8.48
CA GLU A 111 17.70 16.60 -8.97
C GLU A 111 17.79 17.78 -8.00
N LYS A 112 17.55 17.53 -6.73
CA LYS A 112 17.29 18.58 -5.72
C LYS A 112 18.46 18.78 -4.79
N LYS A 113 18.96 20.01 -4.72
CA LYS A 113 20.07 20.39 -3.84
C LYS A 113 19.70 20.60 -2.39
N ASN A 114 18.42 20.74 -2.06
CA ASN A 114 17.93 21.03 -0.70
C ASN A 114 16.87 20.02 -0.28
N LEU A 115 17.28 18.85 0.15
CA LEU A 115 16.44 17.70 0.48
C LEU A 115 16.74 17.21 1.90
N ILE A 116 15.74 16.76 2.65
CA ILE A 116 15.90 15.94 3.86
C ILE A 116 15.67 14.49 3.46
N VAL A 117 16.67 13.66 3.66
CA VAL A 117 16.58 12.20 3.48
C VAL A 117 16.59 11.55 4.84
N VAL A 118 15.53 10.84 5.18
CA VAL A 118 15.46 10.00 6.39
C VAL A 118 15.77 8.56 6.00
N THR A 119 16.63 7.88 6.74
CA THR A 119 17.03 6.50 6.43
C THR A 119 17.41 5.75 7.71
N THR A 120 17.66 4.44 7.57
CA THR A 120 18.21 3.60 8.64
C THR A 120 19.67 3.25 8.38
N ILE A 121 20.40 2.86 9.42
CA ILE A 121 21.77 2.35 9.26
C ILE A 121 21.83 1.15 8.31
N GLU A 122 20.84 0.26 8.36
CA GLU A 122 20.73 -0.89 7.49
C GLU A 122 20.61 -0.50 6.01
N ALA A 123 19.78 0.49 5.69
CA ALA A 123 19.65 1.01 4.33
C ALA A 123 20.91 1.77 3.87
N LEU A 124 21.60 2.45 4.80
CA LEU A 124 22.85 3.18 4.56
C LEU A 124 24.00 2.25 4.22
N MET A 125 24.07 1.08 4.86
CA MET A 125 25.08 0.03 4.62
C MET A 125 24.91 -0.66 3.27
N GLN A 126 23.74 -0.60 2.66
CA GLN A 126 23.48 -1.25 1.37
C GLN A 126 24.28 -0.60 0.25
N LYS A 127 25.01 -1.41 -0.50
CA LYS A 127 25.77 -0.97 -1.66
C LYS A 127 24.86 -0.60 -2.82
N LEU A 128 25.23 0.43 -3.53
CA LEU A 128 24.56 0.95 -4.72
C LEU A 128 25.55 0.99 -5.88
N PRO A 129 25.07 0.92 -7.14
CA PRO A 129 25.88 1.26 -8.30
C PRO A 129 26.43 2.68 -8.14
N SER A 130 27.57 3.00 -8.76
CA SER A 130 28.07 4.38 -8.69
C SER A 130 27.09 5.36 -9.33
N LYS A 131 27.00 6.58 -8.77
CA LYS A 131 26.17 7.67 -9.30
C LYS A 131 26.38 7.90 -10.79
N LYS A 132 27.63 7.73 -11.25
CA LYS A 132 27.98 7.83 -12.67
C LYS A 132 27.29 6.77 -13.51
N VAL A 133 27.26 5.51 -13.05
CA VAL A 133 26.64 4.40 -13.75
C VAL A 133 25.12 4.59 -13.78
N LEU A 134 24.51 4.89 -12.63
CA LEU A 134 23.06 5.02 -12.52
C LEU A 134 22.50 6.14 -13.40
N PHE A 135 23.15 7.28 -13.44
CA PHE A 135 22.65 8.46 -14.16
C PHE A 135 23.31 8.73 -15.52
N LYS A 136 24.17 7.82 -16.00
CA LYS A 136 24.86 7.93 -17.31
C LYS A 136 23.89 8.05 -18.49
N ASN A 137 22.76 7.37 -18.41
CA ASN A 137 21.83 7.18 -19.53
C ASN A 137 20.49 7.90 -19.34
N ILE A 138 20.45 9.02 -18.60
CA ILE A 138 19.25 9.86 -18.51
C ILE A 138 18.87 10.30 -19.92
N LEU A 139 17.60 10.08 -20.29
CA LEU A 139 17.09 10.54 -21.58
C LEU A 139 16.55 11.95 -21.44
N GLU A 140 16.99 12.84 -22.28
CA GLU A 140 16.41 14.20 -22.44
C GLU A 140 15.72 14.28 -23.80
N PHE A 141 14.48 14.77 -23.78
CA PHE A 141 13.67 15.03 -24.95
C PHE A 141 13.35 16.52 -25.01
N LYS A 142 13.47 17.13 -26.19
CA LYS A 142 13.10 18.52 -26.44
C LYS A 142 12.27 18.57 -27.71
N ILE A 143 11.36 19.52 -27.78
CA ILE A 143 10.58 19.79 -28.99
C ILE A 143 11.55 20.12 -30.12
N GLY A 144 11.36 19.50 -31.29
CA GLY A 144 12.22 19.64 -32.48
C GLY A 144 13.41 18.65 -32.54
N ASP A 145 13.64 17.83 -31.51
CA ASP A 145 14.66 16.79 -31.55
C ASP A 145 14.25 15.65 -32.52
N ILE A 146 15.22 15.14 -33.27
CA ILE A 146 15.03 13.98 -34.16
C ILE A 146 15.30 12.72 -33.36
N CYS A 147 14.35 11.80 -33.36
CA CYS A 147 14.38 10.59 -32.54
C CYS A 147 14.09 9.32 -33.34
N ASN A 148 14.92 8.30 -33.15
CA ASN A 148 14.63 6.96 -33.67
C ASN A 148 13.87 6.13 -32.62
N LEU A 149 12.67 5.68 -32.96
CA LEU A 149 11.79 4.91 -32.06
C LEU A 149 12.44 3.62 -31.52
N GLU A 150 13.18 2.88 -32.35
CA GLU A 150 13.82 1.62 -31.90
C GLU A 150 14.99 1.90 -30.94
N ASP A 151 15.70 3.01 -31.14
CA ASP A 151 16.76 3.42 -30.23
C ASP A 151 16.19 3.89 -28.87
N ILE A 152 15.11 4.66 -28.89
CA ILE A 152 14.40 5.07 -27.65
C ILE A 152 13.89 3.84 -26.90
N LYS A 153 13.24 2.92 -27.58
CA LYS A 153 12.75 1.66 -26.97
C LYS A 153 13.86 0.88 -26.29
N ARG A 154 15.01 0.70 -26.97
CA ARG A 154 16.17 0.03 -26.38
C ARG A 154 16.70 0.77 -25.14
N LYS A 155 16.80 2.10 -25.22
CA LYS A 155 17.27 2.93 -24.09
C LYS A 155 16.31 2.85 -22.91
N LEU A 156 14.98 2.90 -23.13
CA LEU A 156 13.99 2.78 -22.05
C LEU A 156 14.08 1.40 -21.36
N VAL A 157 14.21 0.32 -22.12
CA VAL A 157 14.39 -1.02 -21.54
C VAL A 157 15.68 -1.08 -20.70
N ASN A 158 16.78 -0.51 -21.19
CA ASN A 158 18.04 -0.44 -20.45
C ASN A 158 17.93 0.41 -19.15
N LEU A 159 17.02 1.36 -19.10
CA LEU A 159 16.71 2.15 -17.90
C LEU A 159 15.76 1.43 -16.94
N GLY A 160 15.36 0.20 -17.24
CA GLY A 160 14.50 -0.62 -16.40
C GLY A 160 13.00 -0.45 -16.64
N TYR A 161 12.58 0.25 -17.72
CA TYR A 161 11.18 0.36 -18.10
C TYR A 161 10.70 -0.89 -18.81
N SER A 162 9.47 -1.32 -18.51
CA SER A 162 8.78 -2.40 -19.20
C SER A 162 7.75 -1.86 -20.20
N ARG A 163 7.65 -2.49 -21.38
CA ARG A 163 6.72 -2.07 -22.42
C ARG A 163 5.33 -2.64 -22.19
N TYR A 164 4.32 -1.78 -22.28
CA TYR A 164 2.89 -2.11 -22.20
C TYR A 164 2.13 -1.45 -23.35
N ASP A 165 0.93 -1.95 -23.67
CA ASP A 165 0.06 -1.33 -24.67
C ASP A 165 -0.52 0.00 -24.16
N LEU A 166 -0.78 0.09 -22.86
CA LEU A 166 -1.22 1.29 -22.15
C LEU A 166 -0.46 1.39 -20.82
N ILE A 167 -0.05 2.60 -20.45
CA ILE A 167 0.61 2.83 -19.17
C ILE A 167 -0.45 2.83 -18.07
N GLU A 168 -0.24 2.01 -17.07
CA GLU A 168 -1.08 1.86 -15.89
C GLU A 168 -0.32 2.10 -14.58
N GLY A 169 1.01 2.24 -14.58
CA GLY A 169 1.83 2.41 -13.40
C GLY A 169 3.28 2.76 -13.64
N ARG A 170 4.02 2.78 -12.55
CA ARG A 170 5.44 3.10 -12.51
C ARG A 170 6.28 2.15 -13.36
N GLY A 171 7.37 2.67 -13.93
CA GLY A 171 8.33 1.88 -14.69
C GLY A 171 7.76 1.28 -15.98
N GLN A 172 6.69 1.85 -16.51
CA GLN A 172 6.05 1.41 -17.73
C GLN A 172 6.22 2.44 -18.86
N PHE A 173 6.30 1.95 -20.09
CA PHE A 173 6.20 2.80 -21.27
C PHE A 173 5.34 2.15 -22.34
N SER A 174 4.74 2.97 -23.21
CA SER A 174 3.93 2.56 -24.34
C SER A 174 4.39 3.28 -25.61
N ILE A 175 4.40 2.58 -26.74
CA ILE A 175 4.65 3.17 -28.07
C ILE A 175 3.50 2.77 -28.96
N ARG A 176 2.74 3.76 -29.43
CA ARG A 176 1.57 3.60 -30.30
C ARG A 176 1.63 4.55 -31.48
N GLY A 177 2.06 4.05 -32.63
CA GLY A 177 2.33 4.91 -33.77
C GLY A 177 3.44 5.93 -33.46
N GLY A 178 3.14 7.20 -33.61
CA GLY A 178 4.06 8.31 -33.27
C GLY A 178 3.95 8.83 -31.84
N ILE A 179 3.27 8.10 -30.92
CA ILE A 179 3.09 8.53 -29.52
C ILE A 179 3.91 7.61 -28.62
N ILE A 180 4.73 8.23 -27.78
CA ILE A 180 5.50 7.57 -26.72
C ILE A 180 4.97 8.06 -25.38
N ASP A 181 4.40 7.16 -24.58
CA ASP A 181 3.98 7.42 -23.22
C ASP A 181 4.98 6.78 -22.24
N ILE A 182 5.48 7.54 -21.27
CA ILE A 182 6.46 7.06 -20.26
C ILE A 182 5.96 7.49 -18.88
N SER A 183 5.87 6.55 -17.94
CA SER A 183 5.51 6.88 -16.55
C SER A 183 6.66 7.62 -15.86
N ILE A 184 6.35 8.68 -15.12
CA ILE A 184 7.32 9.37 -14.26
C ILE A 184 7.14 8.90 -12.81
N ASP A 185 5.90 8.92 -12.36
CA ASP A 185 5.50 8.48 -11.03
C ASP A 185 4.21 7.65 -11.12
N GLU A 186 3.54 7.45 -10.00
CA GLU A 186 2.32 6.66 -9.90
C GLU A 186 1.10 7.29 -10.59
N LYS A 187 1.05 8.62 -10.61
CA LYS A 187 -0.12 9.40 -11.06
C LYS A 187 0.12 10.06 -12.41
N THR A 188 1.38 10.33 -12.74
CA THR A 188 1.74 11.15 -13.91
C THR A 188 2.71 10.46 -14.85
N GLY A 189 2.53 10.68 -16.14
CA GLY A 189 3.42 10.27 -17.21
C GLY A 189 3.75 11.41 -18.16
N VAL A 190 4.79 11.23 -18.95
CA VAL A 190 5.14 12.10 -20.09
C VAL A 190 4.66 11.45 -21.38
N ARG A 191 3.93 12.19 -22.16
CA ARG A 191 3.51 11.85 -23.53
C ARG A 191 4.33 12.68 -24.52
N ILE A 192 5.02 12.00 -25.42
CA ILE A 192 5.82 12.58 -26.48
C ILE A 192 5.14 12.22 -27.80
N GLU A 193 4.78 13.21 -28.60
CA GLU A 193 4.18 13.03 -29.92
C GLU A 193 5.22 13.34 -30.99
N LEU A 194 5.35 12.45 -31.96
CA LEU A 194 6.28 12.57 -33.08
C LEU A 194 5.53 12.88 -34.36
N TRP A 195 6.08 13.81 -35.16
CA TRP A 195 5.70 13.99 -36.55
C TRP A 195 6.83 13.46 -37.45
N GLY A 196 6.63 12.23 -37.99
CA GLY A 196 7.73 11.47 -38.55
C GLY A 196 8.72 11.05 -37.46
N ASP A 197 9.98 11.50 -37.57
CA ASP A 197 11.01 11.24 -36.56
C ASP A 197 11.31 12.47 -35.67
N GLU A 198 10.57 13.59 -35.84
CA GLU A 198 10.75 14.83 -35.09
C GLU A 198 9.75 14.92 -33.92
N ILE A 199 10.18 15.38 -32.75
CA ILE A 199 9.31 15.60 -31.59
C ILE A 199 8.48 16.87 -31.82
N ASP A 200 7.16 16.71 -32.01
CA ASP A 200 6.20 17.79 -32.22
C ASP A 200 5.70 18.36 -30.90
N SER A 201 5.36 17.53 -29.94
CA SER A 201 4.87 17.97 -28.63
C SER A 201 5.29 17.07 -27.48
N ILE A 202 5.45 17.70 -26.29
CA ILE A 202 5.71 17.00 -25.02
C ILE A 202 4.68 17.47 -24.00
N ARG A 203 4.00 16.54 -23.31
CA ARG A 203 2.96 16.84 -22.32
C ARG A 203 3.04 15.93 -21.11
N ASN A 204 2.74 16.47 -19.93
CA ASN A 204 2.38 15.61 -18.81
C ASN A 204 0.93 15.14 -18.97
N PHE A 205 0.65 13.90 -18.59
CA PHE A 205 -0.70 13.36 -18.56
C PHE A 205 -0.94 12.56 -17.28
N SER A 206 -2.20 12.48 -16.88
CA SER A 206 -2.62 11.65 -15.75
C SER A 206 -2.72 10.20 -16.20
N ILE A 207 -2.01 9.29 -15.52
CA ILE A 207 -2.04 7.85 -15.80
C ILE A 207 -3.46 7.31 -15.60
N ASN A 208 -4.17 7.74 -14.56
CA ASN A 208 -5.52 7.24 -14.27
C ASN A 208 -6.57 7.68 -15.30
N SER A 209 -6.56 8.95 -15.70
CA SER A 209 -7.56 9.49 -16.64
C SER A 209 -7.08 9.48 -18.10
N GLN A 210 -5.81 9.22 -18.36
CA GLN A 210 -5.14 9.30 -19.68
C GLN A 210 -5.22 10.69 -20.34
N ARG A 211 -5.63 11.72 -19.59
CA ARG A 211 -5.78 13.10 -20.09
C ARG A 211 -4.53 13.92 -19.85
N SER A 212 -4.20 14.77 -20.83
CA SER A 212 -3.10 15.72 -20.69
C SER A 212 -3.39 16.72 -19.57
N ILE A 213 -2.35 17.06 -18.79
CA ILE A 213 -2.40 18.02 -17.68
C ILE A 213 -1.84 19.36 -18.13
N ASN A 214 -0.61 19.36 -18.65
CA ASN A 214 0.11 20.57 -19.11
C ASN A 214 1.11 20.20 -20.21
N THR A 215 1.55 21.21 -20.98
CA THR A 215 2.59 21.08 -22.00
C THR A 215 3.96 21.40 -21.41
N LEU A 216 4.99 20.76 -21.95
CA LEU A 216 6.38 20.92 -21.58
C LEU A 216 7.23 21.26 -22.80
N GLU A 217 8.27 22.08 -22.63
CA GLU A 217 9.27 22.33 -23.69
C GLU A 217 10.31 21.22 -23.75
N LYS A 218 10.56 20.56 -22.60
CA LYS A 218 11.53 19.47 -22.46
C LYS A 218 11.10 18.49 -21.37
N ALA A 219 11.49 17.23 -21.49
CA ALA A 219 11.31 16.21 -20.46
C ALA A 219 12.61 15.46 -20.21
N LYS A 220 12.85 15.08 -18.93
CA LYS A 220 13.94 14.20 -18.51
C LYS A 220 13.36 12.91 -17.99
N ILE A 221 13.86 11.79 -18.48
CA ILE A 221 13.45 10.45 -18.08
C ILE A 221 14.61 9.80 -17.32
N TYR A 222 14.38 9.54 -16.04
CA TYR A 222 15.31 8.92 -15.12
C TYR A 222 15.18 7.40 -15.14
N PRO A 223 16.18 6.66 -14.62
CA PRO A 223 16.05 5.21 -14.46
C PRO A 223 14.82 4.82 -13.66
N ALA A 224 14.18 3.74 -14.07
CA ALA A 224 13.05 3.12 -13.36
C ALA A 224 13.48 2.01 -12.38
N ASN A 225 14.77 1.65 -12.38
CA ASN A 225 15.37 0.64 -11.51
C ASN A 225 16.70 1.15 -10.95
N GLU A 226 17.02 0.82 -9.70
CA GLU A 226 18.31 1.17 -9.09
C GLU A 226 19.48 0.35 -9.66
N TYR A 227 19.21 -0.76 -10.35
CA TYR A 227 20.20 -1.65 -10.93
C TYR A 227 20.26 -1.53 -12.46
N VAL A 228 20.96 -0.52 -12.93
CA VAL A 228 21.30 -0.36 -14.35
C VAL A 228 22.62 -1.08 -14.61
N LEU A 229 22.67 -1.93 -15.64
CA LEU A 229 23.88 -2.68 -15.97
C LEU A 229 25.04 -1.75 -16.37
N GLU A 230 26.19 -1.94 -15.72
CA GLU A 230 27.45 -1.23 -16.06
C GLU A 230 28.10 -1.80 -17.31
N ASP A 231 28.01 -3.12 -17.50
CA ASP A 231 28.67 -3.87 -18.54
C ASP A 231 27.68 -4.81 -19.25
N SER A 232 28.11 -5.45 -20.34
CA SER A 232 27.28 -6.46 -21.01
C SER A 232 27.14 -7.71 -20.13
N ILE A 233 25.98 -8.37 -20.26
CA ILE A 233 25.68 -9.62 -19.54
C ILE A 233 26.78 -10.66 -19.77
N GLU A 234 27.30 -10.75 -20.99
CA GLU A 234 28.38 -11.69 -21.34
C GLU A 234 29.68 -11.41 -20.57
N ASN A 235 30.03 -10.12 -20.40
CA ASN A 235 31.22 -9.73 -19.65
C ASN A 235 31.02 -9.94 -18.15
N ILE A 236 29.84 -9.67 -17.62
CA ILE A 236 29.50 -9.95 -16.22
C ILE A 236 29.61 -11.46 -15.96
N CYS A 237 29.02 -12.29 -16.83
CA CYS A 237 29.15 -13.74 -16.74
C CYS A 237 30.62 -14.21 -16.76
N LYS A 238 31.48 -13.60 -17.57
CA LYS A 238 32.95 -13.91 -17.59
C LYS A 238 33.63 -13.50 -16.30
N LYS A 239 33.23 -12.36 -15.68
CA LYS A 239 33.76 -11.94 -14.37
C LYS A 239 33.38 -12.96 -13.30
N ILE A 240 32.09 -13.32 -13.20
CA ILE A 240 31.58 -14.31 -12.24
C ILE A 240 32.31 -15.65 -12.43
N SER A 241 32.50 -16.15 -13.67
CA SER A 241 33.21 -17.39 -13.95
C SER A 241 34.68 -17.34 -13.54
N LYS A 242 35.33 -16.17 -13.51
CA LYS A 242 36.73 -16.01 -13.08
C LYS A 242 36.89 -15.99 -11.55
N THR A 243 35.87 -15.60 -10.81
CA THR A 243 35.87 -15.55 -9.35
C THR A 243 35.84 -16.96 -8.75
N ILE A 244 35.65 -18.00 -9.60
CA ILE A 244 35.59 -19.40 -9.20
C ILE A 244 37.00 -20.01 -9.32
N ALA A 245 37.65 -20.23 -8.20
CA ALA A 245 38.81 -21.10 -8.13
C ALA A 245 38.37 -22.54 -7.89
N GLU A 246 38.63 -23.41 -8.86
CA GLU A 246 38.70 -24.88 -8.85
C GLU A 246 37.84 -25.68 -7.85
N GLY A 247 36.93 -26.53 -8.36
CA GLY A 247 36.32 -27.65 -7.66
C GLY A 247 34.79 -27.54 -7.53
N LYS A 248 34.09 -28.50 -6.97
CA LYS A 248 32.64 -28.83 -6.73
C LYS A 248 31.57 -27.69 -6.77
N LYS A 249 31.95 -26.49 -7.08
CA LYS A 249 31.08 -25.27 -7.07
C LYS A 249 30.53 -24.89 -8.47
N GLU A 250 30.93 -25.62 -9.51
CA GLU A 250 30.58 -25.32 -10.91
C GLU A 250 29.07 -25.35 -11.14
N GLU A 251 28.39 -26.30 -10.55
CA GLU A 251 26.96 -26.57 -10.82
C GLU A 251 26.01 -25.43 -10.36
N ILE A 252 26.29 -24.83 -9.18
CA ILE A 252 25.49 -23.70 -8.63
C ILE A 252 25.69 -22.47 -9.50
N ILE A 253 26.93 -22.23 -9.91
CA ILE A 253 27.30 -21.04 -10.69
C ILE A 253 26.81 -21.18 -12.13
N GLU A 254 26.85 -22.38 -12.70
CA GLU A 254 26.27 -22.62 -14.03
C GLU A 254 24.80 -22.29 -14.07
N GLN A 255 24.01 -22.71 -13.07
CA GLN A 255 22.59 -22.34 -12.94
C GLN A 255 22.40 -20.81 -12.83
N ASP A 256 23.18 -20.13 -11.97
CA ASP A 256 23.12 -18.68 -11.84
C ASP A 256 23.49 -17.98 -13.14
N LEU A 257 24.54 -18.44 -13.84
CA LEU A 257 24.95 -17.89 -15.13
C LEU A 257 23.90 -18.10 -16.24
N GLU A 258 23.21 -19.24 -16.25
CA GLU A 258 22.11 -19.46 -17.18
C GLU A 258 20.95 -18.49 -16.94
N GLN A 259 20.59 -18.24 -15.68
CA GLN A 259 19.54 -17.28 -15.34
C GLN A 259 19.95 -15.85 -15.70
N ILE A 260 21.17 -15.45 -15.43
CA ILE A 260 21.71 -14.13 -15.81
C ILE A 260 21.65 -13.94 -17.32
N LYS A 261 22.07 -14.96 -18.10
CA LYS A 261 22.02 -14.95 -19.57
C LYS A 261 20.58 -14.89 -20.11
N ALA A 262 19.64 -15.51 -19.41
CA ALA A 262 18.21 -15.46 -19.73
C ALA A 262 17.55 -14.10 -19.39
N GLY A 263 18.28 -13.17 -18.76
CA GLY A 263 17.76 -11.84 -18.38
C GLY A 263 17.26 -11.74 -16.93
N ASN A 264 17.28 -12.83 -16.16
CA ASN A 264 16.86 -12.87 -14.75
C ASN A 264 18.03 -12.54 -13.79
N TYR A 265 18.69 -11.40 -14.02
CA TYR A 265 19.89 -11.03 -13.28
C TYR A 265 19.62 -10.26 -11.97
N ILE A 266 18.45 -9.63 -11.82
CA ILE A 266 18.16 -8.77 -10.67
C ILE A 266 18.26 -9.55 -9.36
N SER A 267 17.70 -10.77 -9.29
CA SER A 267 17.80 -11.66 -8.12
C SER A 267 19.22 -12.12 -7.78
N LYS A 268 20.17 -11.94 -8.71
CA LYS A 268 21.58 -12.35 -8.56
C LYS A 268 22.52 -11.20 -8.19
N ILE A 269 22.04 -9.95 -8.25
CA ILE A 269 22.90 -8.78 -7.97
C ILE A 269 23.41 -8.79 -6.53
N ASP A 270 22.55 -9.06 -5.55
CA ASP A 270 22.96 -9.11 -4.14
C ASP A 270 24.01 -10.20 -3.88
N LYS A 271 23.97 -11.29 -4.65
CA LYS A 271 24.92 -12.40 -4.57
C LYS A 271 26.28 -12.08 -5.22
N TYR A 272 26.26 -11.35 -6.35
CA TYR A 272 27.45 -11.05 -7.16
C TYR A 272 27.68 -9.56 -7.37
N PHE A 273 27.43 -8.73 -6.35
CA PHE A 273 27.43 -7.28 -6.48
C PHE A 273 28.75 -6.73 -7.04
N ASN A 274 29.89 -7.30 -6.61
CA ASN A 274 31.23 -6.86 -7.04
C ASN A 274 31.50 -7.16 -8.53
N GLU A 275 30.87 -8.18 -9.08
CA GLU A 275 31.01 -8.59 -10.48
C GLU A 275 30.13 -7.75 -11.41
N PHE A 276 28.99 -7.28 -10.89
CA PHE A 276 28.09 -6.38 -11.62
C PHE A 276 28.62 -4.95 -11.66
N TYR A 277 29.25 -4.46 -10.57
CA TYR A 277 29.66 -3.07 -10.45
C TYR A 277 31.12 -2.94 -10.01
N THR A 278 31.91 -2.25 -10.85
CA THR A 278 33.34 -2.01 -10.59
C THR A 278 33.54 -0.94 -9.52
N GLU A 279 32.78 0.15 -9.62
CA GLU A 279 32.73 1.22 -8.60
C GLU A 279 31.43 1.04 -7.76
N GLN A 280 31.63 0.96 -6.46
CA GLN A 280 30.53 0.76 -5.50
C GLN A 280 30.41 1.99 -4.61
N GLU A 281 29.20 2.44 -4.40
CA GLU A 281 28.87 3.58 -3.56
C GLU A 281 27.80 3.18 -2.52
N THR A 282 27.64 4.01 -1.50
CA THR A 282 26.51 3.96 -0.56
C THR A 282 25.66 5.20 -0.71
N LEU A 283 24.55 5.28 -0.02
CA LEU A 283 23.68 6.47 -0.06
C LEU A 283 24.44 7.75 0.28
N VAL A 284 25.46 7.69 1.16
CA VAL A 284 26.28 8.84 1.53
C VAL A 284 27.03 9.42 0.32
N ASP A 285 27.51 8.56 -0.57
CA ASP A 285 28.28 8.99 -1.74
C ASP A 285 27.40 9.65 -2.80
N TYR A 286 26.08 9.40 -2.76
CA TYR A 286 25.10 10.09 -3.63
C TYR A 286 24.83 11.53 -3.21
N LEU A 287 25.13 11.87 -1.95
CA LEU A 287 24.94 13.23 -1.44
C LEU A 287 26.11 14.16 -1.84
N ASN A 288 25.83 15.45 -1.76
CA ASN A 288 26.88 16.45 -1.93
C ASN A 288 27.81 16.44 -0.70
N LYS A 289 29.10 16.74 -0.90
CA LYS A 289 30.11 16.83 0.17
C LYS A 289 29.75 17.83 1.29
N ASP A 290 28.88 18.80 0.99
CA ASP A 290 28.39 19.81 1.94
C ASP A 290 27.15 19.36 2.73
N SER A 291 26.70 18.11 2.59
CA SER A 291 25.53 17.58 3.29
C SER A 291 25.79 17.47 4.78
N ILE A 292 24.74 17.74 5.57
CA ILE A 292 24.76 17.57 7.03
C ILE A 292 24.17 16.20 7.36
N ILE A 293 24.90 15.40 8.14
CA ILE A 293 24.49 14.06 8.55
C ILE A 293 24.12 14.09 10.04
N PHE A 294 22.86 13.78 10.33
CA PHE A 294 22.38 13.57 11.70
C PHE A 294 22.37 12.07 12.02
N LEU A 295 22.90 11.71 13.17
CA LEU A 295 22.92 10.35 13.70
C LEU A 295 22.08 10.29 14.98
N ASP A 296 20.95 9.59 14.94
CA ASP A 296 20.00 9.45 16.06
C ASP A 296 20.45 8.32 16.99
N GLU A 297 21.02 8.67 18.16
CA GLU A 297 21.59 7.76 19.17
C GLU A 297 22.70 6.86 18.59
N ILE A 298 23.87 7.44 18.35
CA ILE A 298 25.02 6.77 17.70
C ILE A 298 25.32 5.39 18.27
N THR A 299 25.26 5.20 19.59
CA THR A 299 25.52 3.92 20.24
C THR A 299 24.56 2.81 19.74
N LYS A 300 23.27 3.16 19.53
CA LYS A 300 22.29 2.23 18.98
C LYS A 300 22.52 1.95 17.50
N ILE A 301 22.97 2.96 16.75
CA ILE A 301 23.32 2.83 15.33
C ILE A 301 24.52 1.88 15.19
N GLU A 302 25.58 2.08 15.97
CA GLU A 302 26.77 1.21 15.95
C GLU A 302 26.44 -0.22 16.35
N GLN A 303 25.67 -0.41 17.43
CA GLN A 303 25.22 -1.74 17.84
C GLN A 303 24.38 -2.43 16.77
N ARG A 304 23.47 -1.69 16.12
CA ARG A 304 22.66 -2.24 15.02
C ARG A 304 23.51 -2.63 13.83
N GLN A 305 24.53 -1.83 13.46
CA GLN A 305 25.50 -2.17 12.42
C GLN A 305 26.20 -3.49 12.72
N ILE A 306 26.70 -3.68 13.96
CA ILE A 306 27.36 -4.92 14.38
C ILE A 306 26.41 -6.11 14.24
N ASN A 307 25.17 -5.97 14.72
CA ASN A 307 24.18 -7.04 14.64
C ASN A 307 23.89 -7.43 13.18
N ILE A 308 23.71 -6.44 12.29
CA ILE A 308 23.47 -6.68 10.85
C ILE A 308 24.62 -7.46 10.23
N LEU A 309 25.87 -7.09 10.51
CA LEU A 309 27.03 -7.78 9.99
C LEU A 309 27.11 -9.22 10.50
N GLN A 310 26.77 -9.45 11.78
CA GLN A 310 26.70 -10.80 12.36
C GLN A 310 25.59 -11.64 11.73
N ASP A 311 24.40 -11.05 11.52
CA ASP A 311 23.28 -11.71 10.86
C ASP A 311 23.66 -12.17 9.44
N ILE A 312 24.31 -11.29 8.66
CA ILE A 312 24.77 -11.60 7.30
C ILE A 312 25.86 -12.67 7.33
N GLU A 313 26.81 -12.60 8.25
CA GLU A 313 27.86 -13.61 8.39
C GLU A 313 27.26 -14.98 8.73
N ASN A 314 26.31 -15.05 9.64
CA ASN A 314 25.60 -16.28 9.98
C ASN A 314 24.78 -16.83 8.81
N LEU A 315 24.08 -15.95 8.08
CA LEU A 315 23.36 -16.31 6.86
C LEU A 315 24.32 -16.88 5.81
N SER A 316 25.46 -16.20 5.58
CA SER A 316 26.49 -16.65 4.62
C SER A 316 27.01 -18.03 4.99
N LYS A 317 27.38 -18.26 6.27
CA LYS A 317 27.88 -19.57 6.74
C LYS A 317 26.85 -20.67 6.48
N ASN A 318 25.60 -20.45 6.86
CA ASN A 318 24.50 -21.41 6.65
C ASN A 318 24.30 -21.73 5.15
N LEU A 319 24.32 -20.72 4.28
CA LEU A 319 24.15 -20.93 2.84
C LEU A 319 25.37 -21.62 2.18
N ILE A 320 26.58 -21.37 2.67
CA ILE A 320 27.80 -22.05 2.21
C ILE A 320 27.77 -23.52 2.64
N GLU A 321 27.39 -23.83 3.90
CA GLU A 321 27.24 -25.19 4.40
C GLU A 321 26.20 -26.00 3.61
N LYS A 322 25.13 -25.33 3.14
CA LYS A 322 24.10 -25.92 2.30
C LYS A 322 24.43 -25.93 0.80
N GLU A 323 25.65 -25.55 0.44
CA GLU A 323 26.08 -25.46 -0.96
C GLU A 323 25.18 -24.57 -1.85
N LYS A 324 24.54 -23.53 -1.28
CA LYS A 324 23.68 -22.59 -2.02
C LYS A 324 24.41 -21.36 -2.55
N ILE A 325 25.53 -21.00 -1.95
CA ILE A 325 26.39 -19.89 -2.38
C ILE A 325 27.88 -20.23 -2.24
N ILE A 326 28.70 -19.48 -2.93
CA ILE A 326 30.17 -19.52 -2.75
C ILE A 326 30.60 -18.57 -1.63
N PRO A 327 31.74 -18.80 -0.96
CA PRO A 327 32.24 -17.96 0.14
C PRO A 327 32.42 -16.48 -0.23
N GLU A 328 32.67 -16.19 -1.50
CA GLU A 328 32.87 -14.84 -2.03
C GLU A 328 31.57 -14.10 -2.35
N ALA A 329 30.45 -14.79 -2.29
CA ALA A 329 29.10 -14.20 -2.53
C ALA A 329 28.60 -13.39 -1.33
N LEU A 330 27.46 -12.69 -1.49
CA LEU A 330 26.84 -11.82 -0.49
C LEU A 330 27.65 -10.58 -0.14
N ASN A 331 28.07 -9.84 -1.15
CA ASN A 331 28.85 -8.60 -1.03
C ASN A 331 28.00 -7.32 -1.06
N ALA A 332 26.68 -7.41 -0.87
CA ALA A 332 25.76 -6.29 -1.04
C ALA A 332 25.78 -5.25 0.10
N MET A 333 26.55 -5.49 1.17
CA MET A 333 26.65 -4.59 2.32
C MET A 333 28.06 -4.01 2.48
N ALA A 334 28.12 -2.75 2.95
CA ALA A 334 29.34 -2.06 3.31
C ALA A 334 29.34 -1.77 4.82
N THR A 335 30.51 -1.78 5.44
CA THR A 335 30.66 -1.27 6.81
C THR A 335 30.80 0.25 6.75
N ILE A 336 30.00 0.96 7.53
CA ILE A 336 30.10 2.42 7.62
C ILE A 336 31.13 2.77 8.70
N ASP A 337 32.20 3.44 8.27
CA ASP A 337 33.20 4.00 9.16
C ASP A 337 32.84 5.45 9.50
N PHE A 338 32.36 5.65 10.73
CA PHE A 338 31.91 6.97 11.19
C PHE A 338 33.07 7.96 11.36
N GLU A 339 34.30 7.53 11.57
CA GLU A 339 35.48 8.41 11.62
C GLU A 339 35.82 8.96 10.23
N ILE A 340 35.69 8.13 9.21
CA ILE A 340 35.84 8.57 7.80
C ILE A 340 34.72 9.54 7.44
N LEU A 341 33.48 9.29 7.88
CA LEU A 341 32.36 10.20 7.69
C LEU A 341 32.58 11.55 8.35
N GLU A 342 33.09 11.59 9.57
CA GLU A 342 33.44 12.83 10.29
C GLU A 342 34.43 13.70 9.49
N ASN A 343 35.38 13.07 8.82
CA ASN A 343 36.39 13.77 8.01
C ASN A 343 35.83 14.28 6.67
N LYS A 344 34.78 13.67 6.13
CA LYS A 344 34.20 14.01 4.83
C LYS A 344 33.00 14.93 4.88
N ASN A 345 32.19 14.82 5.95
CA ASN A 345 30.88 15.47 6.07
C ASN A 345 30.72 16.17 7.42
N LYS A 346 29.73 17.06 7.50
CA LYS A 346 29.33 17.66 8.79
C LYS A 346 28.48 16.66 9.56
N LEU A 347 29.02 16.09 10.66
CA LEU A 347 28.28 15.16 11.51
C LEU A 347 27.67 15.87 12.73
N ILE A 348 26.41 15.54 13.01
CA ILE A 348 25.65 15.97 14.18
C ILE A 348 25.08 14.76 14.89
N TYR A 349 25.48 14.54 16.12
CA TYR A 349 24.97 13.48 16.98
C TYR A 349 23.75 14.00 17.74
N LEU A 350 22.63 13.28 17.65
CA LEU A 350 21.40 13.51 18.41
C LEU A 350 21.35 12.51 19.55
N GLU A 351 21.41 12.98 20.79
CA GLU A 351 21.46 12.14 21.99
C GLU A 351 20.34 12.49 22.95
N LYS A 352 19.68 11.48 23.53
CA LYS A 352 18.60 11.71 24.52
C LYS A 352 19.15 12.15 25.88
N GLN A 353 20.30 11.69 26.24
CA GLN A 353 20.95 12.03 27.50
C GLN A 353 22.35 12.62 27.22
N ASP A 354 22.89 13.38 28.14
CA ASP A 354 24.27 13.89 28.09
C ASP A 354 25.32 12.77 28.24
N ALA A 355 25.14 11.70 27.50
CA ALA A 355 26.11 10.62 27.47
C ALA A 355 27.41 11.08 26.82
N VAL A 356 28.53 10.79 27.44
CA VAL A 356 29.89 11.14 26.98
C VAL A 356 30.27 10.15 25.85
N THR A 357 29.57 10.14 24.75
CA THR A 357 29.82 9.19 23.67
C THR A 357 31.05 9.55 22.81
N LYS A 358 31.35 10.86 22.61
CA LYS A 358 32.61 11.28 21.97
C LYS A 358 33.22 12.50 22.64
N LYS A 359 34.45 12.38 23.13
CA LYS A 359 35.15 13.40 23.92
C LYS A 359 35.49 14.70 23.16
N GLN A 360 35.44 14.69 21.82
CA GLN A 360 35.88 15.80 20.95
C GLN A 360 34.75 16.59 20.29
N ALA A 361 33.45 16.27 20.54
CA ALA A 361 32.33 16.98 19.96
C ALA A 361 32.06 18.29 20.69
N GLU A 362 31.71 19.34 19.94
CA GLU A 362 31.12 20.55 20.49
C GLU A 362 29.68 20.28 20.94
N ARG A 363 29.31 20.67 22.15
CA ARG A 363 28.07 20.24 22.78
C ARG A 363 27.05 21.35 22.87
N TYR A 364 25.82 21.05 22.45
CA TYR A 364 24.64 21.90 22.60
C TYR A 364 23.58 21.12 23.37
N HIS A 365 23.25 21.55 24.57
CA HIS A 365 22.16 20.98 25.33
C HIS A 365 20.95 21.93 25.26
N PHE A 366 19.81 21.40 24.75
CA PHE A 366 18.54 22.11 24.67
C PHE A 366 17.59 21.56 25.73
N GLU A 367 16.85 22.46 26.38
CA GLU A 367 15.90 22.06 27.41
C GLU A 367 14.50 21.87 26.81
N TYR A 368 14.23 20.64 26.37
CA TYR A 368 12.90 20.21 25.92
C TYR A 368 12.30 19.26 26.95
N ARG A 369 10.99 19.40 27.19
CA ARG A 369 10.21 18.51 28.02
C ARG A 369 9.05 17.94 27.21
N GLU A 370 8.84 16.64 27.28
CA GLU A 370 7.68 15.98 26.70
C GLU A 370 6.42 16.31 27.50
N ILE A 371 5.33 16.64 26.80
CA ILE A 371 4.03 16.87 27.40
C ILE A 371 3.17 15.62 27.16
N ASN A 372 2.69 15.04 28.26
CA ASN A 372 1.85 13.85 28.23
C ASN A 372 0.51 14.13 27.55
N TYR A 373 -0.03 13.09 26.89
CA TYR A 373 -1.35 13.14 26.29
C TYR A 373 -2.46 13.36 27.31
N TYR A 374 -3.38 14.28 27.02
CA TYR A 374 -4.55 14.56 27.83
C TYR A 374 -5.71 13.58 27.58
N LYS A 375 -5.51 12.29 27.63
CA LYS A 375 -6.47 11.23 27.33
C LYS A 375 -7.86 11.51 27.90
N SER A 376 -8.73 12.21 27.15
CA SER A 376 -10.09 12.61 27.54
C SER A 376 -10.21 13.53 28.78
N GLU A 377 -9.11 14.07 29.29
CA GLU A 377 -9.09 14.97 30.43
C GLU A 377 -9.06 16.43 29.94
N ILE A 378 -10.15 16.86 29.36
CA ILE A 378 -10.28 18.19 28.75
C ILE A 378 -10.11 19.32 29.75
N GLU A 379 -10.52 19.12 31.01
CA GLU A 379 -10.40 20.09 32.10
C GLU A 379 -8.92 20.36 32.42
N ASN A 380 -8.12 19.32 32.57
CA ASN A 380 -6.68 19.44 32.82
C ASN A 380 -5.97 20.16 31.66
N PHE A 381 -6.38 19.88 30.41
CA PHE A 381 -5.86 20.57 29.24
C PHE A 381 -6.14 22.08 29.30
N PHE A 382 -7.37 22.50 29.63
CA PHE A 382 -7.68 23.92 29.75
C PHE A 382 -6.99 24.58 30.94
N GLU A 383 -6.80 23.89 32.04
CA GLU A 383 -6.02 24.40 33.20
C GLU A 383 -4.56 24.66 32.81
N ASP A 384 -3.93 23.73 32.09
CA ASP A 384 -2.57 23.89 31.61
C ASP A 384 -2.46 25.03 30.58
N ILE A 385 -3.39 25.15 29.62
CA ILE A 385 -3.44 26.27 28.68
C ILE A 385 -3.55 27.63 29.45
N LYS A 386 -4.43 27.73 30.44
CA LYS A 386 -4.58 28.93 31.26
C LYS A 386 -3.33 29.22 32.05
N LYS A 387 -2.64 28.21 32.56
CA LYS A 387 -1.35 28.35 33.27
C LYS A 387 -0.26 28.85 32.32
N TRP A 388 -0.06 28.23 31.15
CA TRP A 388 0.94 28.66 30.16
C TRP A 388 0.68 30.07 29.64
N ASN A 389 -0.60 30.44 29.48
CA ASN A 389 -0.97 31.83 29.14
C ASN A 389 -0.53 32.83 30.23
N LYS A 390 -0.70 32.49 31.53
CA LYS A 390 -0.21 33.31 32.64
C LYS A 390 1.32 33.43 32.64
N GLU A 391 1.99 32.35 32.23
CA GLU A 391 3.45 32.28 32.09
C GLU A 391 3.96 32.98 30.82
N LYS A 392 3.05 33.53 29.99
CA LYS A 392 3.34 34.22 28.71
C LYS A 392 4.12 33.36 27.72
N LYS A 393 3.78 32.08 27.63
CA LYS A 393 4.35 31.15 26.65
C LYS A 393 3.67 31.28 25.28
N SER A 394 4.44 31.05 24.24
CA SER A 394 3.89 30.86 22.87
C SER A 394 3.24 29.49 22.78
N ILE A 395 1.90 29.43 22.69
CA ILE A 395 1.15 28.17 22.73
C ILE A 395 0.64 27.83 21.33
N TYR A 396 1.01 26.65 20.83
CA TYR A 396 0.53 26.05 19.60
C TYR A 396 -0.21 24.76 19.91
N VAL A 397 -1.46 24.67 19.46
CA VAL A 397 -2.27 23.47 19.60
C VAL A 397 -2.45 22.85 18.23
N MET A 398 -1.86 21.67 18.01
CA MET A 398 -1.88 20.95 16.75
C MET A 398 -3.11 20.08 16.66
N VAL A 399 -3.80 20.11 15.51
CA VAL A 399 -4.92 19.24 15.16
C VAL A 399 -4.79 18.80 13.70
N GLU A 400 -5.27 17.60 13.40
CA GLU A 400 -5.07 17.01 12.07
C GLU A 400 -5.90 17.68 10.97
N THR A 401 -7.11 18.18 11.29
CA THR A 401 -8.04 18.70 10.28
C THR A 401 -8.58 20.08 10.64
N LYS A 402 -9.08 20.78 9.62
CA LYS A 402 -9.72 22.09 9.77
C LYS A 402 -11.01 22.02 10.60
N GLU A 403 -11.74 20.92 10.48
CA GLU A 403 -12.98 20.68 11.23
C GLU A 403 -12.67 20.57 12.73
N LYS A 404 -11.61 19.81 13.09
CA LYS A 404 -11.14 19.72 14.48
C LYS A 404 -10.65 21.08 15.01
N ALA A 405 -9.98 21.85 14.16
CA ALA A 405 -9.55 23.21 14.54
C ALA A 405 -10.75 24.11 14.89
N ASN A 406 -11.82 24.06 14.09
CA ASN A 406 -13.03 24.83 14.35
C ASN A 406 -13.74 24.39 15.65
N LYS A 407 -13.85 23.08 15.89
CA LYS A 407 -14.41 22.56 17.16
C LYS A 407 -13.60 23.02 18.37
N LEU A 408 -12.28 22.90 18.27
CA LEU A 408 -11.41 23.33 19.36
C LEU A 408 -11.54 24.84 19.62
N LYS A 409 -11.69 25.64 18.57
CA LYS A 409 -11.94 27.07 18.68
C LYS A 409 -13.23 27.36 19.46
N GLU A 410 -14.33 26.68 19.14
CA GLU A 410 -15.59 26.82 19.89
C GLU A 410 -15.45 26.45 21.37
N LEU A 411 -14.65 25.42 21.67
CA LEU A 411 -14.35 25.03 23.05
C LEU A 411 -13.53 26.10 23.78
N PHE A 412 -12.51 26.69 23.11
CA PHE A 412 -11.72 27.79 23.68
C PHE A 412 -12.54 29.05 23.92
N GLU A 413 -13.47 29.38 23.03
CA GLU A 413 -14.38 30.51 23.18
C GLU A 413 -15.30 30.32 24.42
N LYS A 414 -15.79 29.11 24.66
CA LYS A 414 -16.59 28.77 25.86
C LYS A 414 -15.79 28.95 27.15
N GLU A 415 -14.49 28.66 27.12
CA GLU A 415 -13.57 28.80 28.25
C GLU A 415 -12.93 30.20 28.36
N ASN A 416 -13.37 31.17 27.53
CA ASN A 416 -12.83 32.52 27.44
C ASN A 416 -11.31 32.54 27.11
N ILE A 417 -10.82 31.61 26.30
CA ILE A 417 -9.44 31.56 25.80
C ILE A 417 -9.41 32.19 24.41
N ILE A 418 -8.59 33.24 24.27
CA ILE A 418 -8.43 33.90 22.95
C ILE A 418 -7.56 33.01 22.06
N CYS A 419 -8.09 32.61 20.89
CA CYS A 419 -7.36 31.75 19.96
C CYS A 419 -7.51 32.22 18.51
N LYS A 420 -6.53 31.78 17.66
CA LYS A 420 -6.57 31.95 16.21
C LYS A 420 -6.29 30.61 15.52
N ILE A 421 -6.85 30.41 14.33
CA ILE A 421 -6.57 29.23 13.50
C ILE A 421 -5.56 29.63 12.41
N GLU A 422 -4.51 28.85 12.22
CA GLU A 422 -3.56 28.95 11.12
C GLU A 422 -3.63 27.66 10.27
N GLU A 423 -4.23 27.77 9.06
CA GLU A 423 -4.40 26.64 8.14
C GLU A 423 -3.08 26.21 7.47
N LYS A 424 -2.18 27.16 7.24
CA LYS A 424 -0.82 26.93 6.77
C LYS A 424 0.12 27.69 7.66
N LEU A 425 1.07 26.98 8.23
CA LEU A 425 2.16 27.58 9.03
C LEU A 425 3.14 28.34 8.11
N ASP A 426 2.66 29.27 7.30
CA ASP A 426 3.43 29.97 6.27
C ASP A 426 3.98 31.32 6.75
N LYS A 427 5.02 31.77 6.09
CA LYS A 427 6.08 32.76 6.38
C LYS A 427 5.70 34.17 6.81
N THR A 428 4.47 34.61 6.97
CA THR A 428 4.21 36.04 6.74
C THR A 428 3.52 36.83 7.84
N ILE A 429 3.37 36.34 9.05
CA ILE A 429 2.89 37.23 10.13
C ILE A 429 3.72 37.01 11.40
N VAL A 430 4.86 37.68 11.50
CA VAL A 430 5.40 38.05 12.83
C VAL A 430 4.46 39.13 13.37
N VAL A 431 3.30 38.70 13.87
CA VAL A 431 2.53 39.59 14.72
C VAL A 431 3.30 39.66 16.02
N LYS A 432 3.85 40.85 16.33
CA LYS A 432 4.21 41.18 17.71
C LYS A 432 2.91 41.11 18.51
N SER A 433 2.56 39.88 18.97
CA SER A 433 1.41 39.72 19.83
C SER A 433 1.76 40.21 21.22
N THR A 434 1.24 41.34 21.57
CA THR A 434 1.16 41.86 22.95
C THR A 434 0.03 41.17 23.74
N GLU A 435 -0.67 40.21 23.15
CA GLU A 435 -1.80 39.52 23.74
C GLU A 435 -1.51 38.02 23.81
N ASN A 436 -1.97 37.38 24.88
CA ASN A 436 -1.89 35.93 25.15
C ASN A 436 -2.85 35.17 24.20
N ILE A 437 -2.46 34.95 22.94
CA ILE A 437 -3.27 34.30 21.93
C ILE A 437 -2.76 32.86 21.69
N VAL A 438 -3.62 31.86 21.88
CA VAL A 438 -3.34 30.46 21.56
C VAL A 438 -3.47 30.27 20.04
N THR A 439 -2.49 29.67 19.40
CA THR A 439 -2.54 29.35 17.97
C THR A 439 -2.95 27.90 17.76
N ILE A 440 -4.10 27.69 17.12
CA ILE A 440 -4.53 26.36 16.65
C ILE A 440 -3.94 26.18 15.25
N ALA A 441 -3.11 25.16 15.06
CA ALA A 441 -2.42 24.91 13.81
C ALA A 441 -2.79 23.53 13.25
N ILE A 442 -2.94 23.43 11.91
CA ILE A 442 -3.23 22.16 11.25
C ILE A 442 -1.92 21.42 11.01
N GLY A 443 -1.81 20.21 11.56
CA GLY A 443 -0.65 19.33 11.44
C GLY A 443 -0.72 18.19 12.45
N LYS A 444 0.15 17.20 12.28
CA LYS A 444 0.21 16.03 13.13
C LYS A 444 1.58 15.88 13.77
N ILE A 445 1.63 15.82 15.08
CA ILE A 445 2.84 15.51 15.84
C ILE A 445 2.62 14.25 16.70
N SER A 446 3.68 13.49 16.90
CA SER A 446 3.59 12.24 17.68
C SER A 446 3.36 12.47 19.18
N GLU A 447 3.80 13.61 19.72
CA GLU A 447 3.74 13.96 21.15
C GLU A 447 3.87 15.48 21.31
N GLY A 448 3.27 16.04 22.35
CA GLY A 448 3.46 17.44 22.73
C GLY A 448 4.84 17.68 23.33
N PHE A 449 5.31 18.93 23.27
CA PHE A 449 6.56 19.32 23.89
C PHE A 449 6.55 20.78 24.39
N GLU A 450 7.40 21.03 25.34
CA GLU A 450 7.74 22.37 25.81
C GLU A 450 9.23 22.65 25.55
N ASN A 451 9.48 23.76 24.88
CA ASN A 451 10.83 24.27 24.63
C ASN A 451 11.11 25.46 25.57
N PHE A 452 11.94 25.24 26.57
CA PHE A 452 12.25 26.26 27.58
C PHE A 452 13.16 27.36 27.04
N GLU A 453 13.94 27.13 25.98
CA GLU A 453 14.86 28.12 25.40
C GLU A 453 14.12 29.34 24.82
N ILE A 454 12.90 29.13 24.32
CA ILE A 454 12.10 30.20 23.68
C ILE A 454 10.72 30.36 24.31
N ASN A 455 10.48 29.75 25.46
CA ASN A 455 9.17 29.73 26.15
C ASN A 455 8.01 29.30 25.22
N GLN A 456 8.19 28.23 24.48
CA GLN A 456 7.23 27.72 23.52
C GLN A 456 6.64 26.41 24.02
N VAL A 457 5.33 26.24 23.79
CA VAL A 457 4.60 24.99 24.06
C VAL A 457 3.87 24.57 22.79
N VAL A 458 4.08 23.33 22.38
CA VAL A 458 3.37 22.71 21.25
C VAL A 458 2.68 21.45 21.77
N VAL A 459 1.37 21.39 21.67
CA VAL A 459 0.57 20.24 22.15
C VAL A 459 -0.34 19.73 21.05
N THR A 460 -0.72 18.45 21.12
CA THR A 460 -1.76 17.88 20.26
C THR A 460 -3.07 17.78 21.01
N ALA A 461 -4.16 18.15 20.36
CA ALA A 461 -5.51 18.08 20.92
C ALA A 461 -6.41 17.04 20.20
N ASP A 462 -5.87 16.27 19.28
CA ASP A 462 -6.64 15.28 18.52
C ASP A 462 -7.35 14.28 19.42
N ASP A 463 -6.67 13.76 20.44
CA ASP A 463 -7.24 12.77 21.38
C ASP A 463 -8.32 13.35 22.30
N LEU A 464 -8.30 14.66 22.54
CA LEU A 464 -9.33 15.35 23.32
C LEU A 464 -10.64 15.49 22.56
N ILE A 465 -10.54 15.71 21.25
CA ILE A 465 -11.68 15.91 20.37
C ILE A 465 -12.29 14.56 19.96
N ASP A 466 -11.47 13.53 19.84
CA ASP A 466 -11.85 12.17 19.40
C ASP A 466 -12.27 11.23 20.54
N GLY A 467 -12.39 11.69 21.80
CA GLY A 467 -12.85 10.88 22.95
C GLY A 467 -11.91 9.73 23.36
N GLY A 468 -10.61 9.86 23.19
CA GLY A 468 -9.60 9.00 23.86
C GLY A 468 -9.29 7.64 23.22
N LYS A 469 -9.52 7.46 21.91
CA LYS A 469 -9.11 6.21 21.19
C LYS A 469 -7.66 6.30 20.72
N LYS A 470 -6.86 5.27 21.02
CA LYS A 470 -5.50 5.12 20.49
C LYS A 470 -5.54 4.98 18.97
N LYS A 471 -5.03 5.97 18.24
CA LYS A 471 -4.81 5.88 16.79
C LYS A 471 -3.64 4.94 16.49
N LYS A 472 -3.90 3.91 15.69
CA LYS A 472 -2.84 3.10 15.06
C LYS A 472 -2.54 3.73 13.70
N THR A 473 -1.31 4.19 13.50
CA THR A 473 -0.82 4.79 12.25
C THR A 473 -0.29 3.72 11.30
N PHE A 474 -0.76 3.74 10.06
CA PHE A 474 -0.29 2.89 8.97
C PHE A 474 0.01 3.75 7.73
N ALA A 475 1.02 3.45 6.95
CA ALA A 475 1.48 4.27 5.80
C ALA A 475 1.28 3.58 4.43
N ASN A 476 1.06 4.35 3.39
CA ASN A 476 0.53 4.00 2.04
C ASN A 476 1.49 3.44 1.00
N GLN A 477 0.98 2.62 0.10
CA GLN A 477 1.16 2.75 -1.36
C GLN A 477 0.23 1.82 -2.19
N ALA A 478 -0.08 2.22 -3.43
CA ALA A 478 -1.14 1.70 -4.29
C ALA A 478 -0.73 0.53 -5.20
N PHE A 479 -1.70 -0.31 -5.57
CA PHE A 479 -1.54 -1.46 -6.46
C PHE A 479 -2.17 -1.26 -7.83
N LYS A 480 -1.68 -2.00 -8.82
CA LYS A 480 -2.26 -2.16 -10.15
C LYS A 480 -2.46 -3.59 -10.61
N GLU A 481 -3.53 -3.78 -11.37
CA GLU A 481 -4.04 -5.05 -11.84
C GLU A 481 -3.38 -5.62 -13.09
N GLY A 482 -3.42 -6.98 -13.14
CA GLY A 482 -3.92 -7.76 -14.28
C GLY A 482 -2.98 -8.09 -15.43
N GLU A 483 -2.15 -9.12 -15.29
CA GLU A 483 -1.42 -9.69 -16.42
C GLU A 483 -2.31 -10.58 -17.31
N LYS A 484 -2.23 -10.35 -18.62
CA LYS A 484 -2.63 -11.31 -19.66
C LYS A 484 -1.66 -12.49 -19.64
N VAL A 485 -2.21 -13.70 -19.67
CA VAL A 485 -1.46 -14.97 -19.71
C VAL A 485 -0.39 -14.91 -20.79
N VAL A 486 0.86 -14.96 -20.39
CA VAL A 486 2.01 -15.08 -21.28
C VAL A 486 2.19 -16.55 -21.66
N PHE A 487 2.68 -16.80 -22.87
CA PHE A 487 2.90 -18.11 -23.50
C PHE A 487 3.67 -19.15 -22.66
N ALA A 488 4.39 -18.72 -21.62
CA ALA A 488 5.17 -19.56 -20.72
C ALA A 488 4.34 -20.57 -19.88
N ASP A 489 3.01 -20.39 -19.80
CA ASP A 489 2.16 -21.20 -18.89
C ASP A 489 1.50 -22.42 -19.54
N LEU A 490 1.67 -22.66 -20.85
CA LEU A 490 1.09 -23.80 -21.54
C LEU A 490 2.07 -24.97 -21.56
N LYS A 491 1.70 -26.08 -20.91
CA LYS A 491 2.47 -27.35 -20.97
C LYS A 491 1.84 -28.30 -21.97
N PRO A 492 2.62 -29.12 -22.71
CA PRO A 492 2.07 -30.16 -23.54
C PRO A 492 1.12 -31.04 -22.73
N GLY A 493 -0.11 -31.25 -23.27
CA GLY A 493 -1.19 -31.92 -22.57
C GLY A 493 -2.25 -30.99 -21.95
N ASP A 494 -2.01 -29.72 -21.85
CA ASP A 494 -2.99 -28.73 -21.35
C ASP A 494 -4.19 -28.60 -22.33
N TYR A 495 -5.38 -28.49 -21.74
CA TYR A 495 -6.57 -28.15 -22.54
C TYR A 495 -6.57 -26.63 -22.81
N VAL A 496 -6.80 -26.28 -24.05
CA VAL A 496 -6.89 -24.90 -24.55
C VAL A 496 -8.16 -24.66 -25.31
N VAL A 497 -8.70 -23.45 -25.19
CA VAL A 497 -9.91 -23.04 -25.91
C VAL A 497 -9.53 -22.11 -27.04
N HIS A 498 -9.75 -22.51 -28.25
CA HIS A 498 -9.62 -21.63 -29.40
C HIS A 498 -10.94 -20.92 -29.70
N LYS A 499 -10.90 -19.63 -29.98
CA LYS A 499 -12.09 -18.78 -30.21
C LYS A 499 -13.07 -19.35 -31.25
N ASN A 500 -12.56 -19.98 -32.30
CA ASN A 500 -13.38 -20.48 -33.41
C ASN A 500 -13.56 -21.99 -33.40
N TYR A 501 -12.61 -22.77 -32.88
CA TYR A 501 -12.59 -24.23 -32.99
C TYR A 501 -12.91 -24.98 -31.70
N GLY A 502 -13.04 -24.24 -30.58
CA GLY A 502 -13.40 -24.82 -29.27
C GLY A 502 -12.22 -25.45 -28.54
N ILE A 503 -12.51 -26.46 -27.73
CA ILE A 503 -11.53 -27.09 -26.83
C ILE A 503 -10.66 -28.06 -27.57
N GLY A 504 -9.35 -27.88 -27.51
CA GLY A 504 -8.31 -28.80 -28.00
C GLY A 504 -7.22 -29.00 -26.94
N ILE A 505 -6.25 -29.84 -27.24
CA ILE A 505 -5.09 -30.13 -26.39
C ILE A 505 -3.85 -29.45 -27.00
N PHE A 506 -3.11 -28.74 -26.20
CA PHE A 506 -1.83 -28.17 -26.60
C PHE A 506 -0.76 -29.27 -26.67
N VAL A 507 -0.12 -29.41 -27.82
CA VAL A 507 0.90 -30.44 -28.08
C VAL A 507 2.32 -29.88 -27.99
N GLY A 508 2.50 -28.61 -28.36
CA GLY A 508 3.80 -27.97 -28.40
C GLY A 508 3.86 -26.88 -29.49
N VAL A 509 5.06 -26.37 -29.71
CA VAL A 509 5.38 -25.40 -30.76
C VAL A 509 6.20 -26.12 -31.85
N ASN A 510 5.83 -25.92 -33.10
CA ASN A 510 6.54 -26.46 -34.23
C ASN A 510 6.97 -25.33 -35.16
N THR A 511 8.24 -25.32 -35.53
CA THR A 511 8.77 -24.42 -36.53
C THR A 511 8.49 -24.96 -37.91
N ILE A 512 7.77 -24.22 -38.77
CA ILE A 512 7.43 -24.61 -40.14
C ILE A 512 8.05 -23.62 -41.10
N THR A 513 8.79 -24.14 -42.08
CA THR A 513 9.34 -23.34 -43.15
C THR A 513 8.46 -23.49 -44.38
N ALA A 514 7.80 -22.42 -44.80
CA ALA A 514 7.01 -22.36 -46.01
C ALA A 514 7.40 -21.13 -46.84
N ASP A 515 7.53 -21.25 -48.14
CA ASP A 515 7.91 -20.17 -49.09
C ASP A 515 9.14 -19.34 -48.65
N GLY A 516 10.17 -20.01 -48.10
CA GLY A 516 11.44 -19.36 -47.72
C GLY A 516 11.36 -18.57 -46.40
N THR A 517 10.23 -18.53 -45.71
CA THR A 517 10.08 -17.93 -44.38
C THR A 517 9.84 -18.99 -43.32
N THR A 518 10.65 -18.92 -42.23
CA THR A 518 10.52 -19.82 -41.08
C THR A 518 9.70 -19.13 -39.98
N LYS A 519 8.60 -19.77 -39.58
CA LYS A 519 7.69 -19.26 -38.51
C LYS A 519 7.35 -20.36 -37.53
N ASP A 520 7.18 -19.94 -36.28
CA ASP A 520 6.74 -20.82 -35.20
C ASP A 520 5.22 -20.88 -35.13
N TYR A 521 4.69 -22.11 -35.00
CA TYR A 521 3.27 -22.39 -34.89
C TYR A 521 2.98 -23.20 -33.65
N ILE A 522 1.91 -22.82 -32.99
CA ILE A 522 1.32 -23.62 -31.92
C ILE A 522 0.55 -24.78 -32.52
N LYS A 523 0.85 -25.98 -32.04
CA LYS A 523 0.20 -27.20 -32.45
C LYS A 523 -0.87 -27.60 -31.45
N LEU A 524 -2.14 -27.58 -31.85
CA LEU A 524 -3.28 -28.03 -31.07
C LEU A 524 -3.85 -29.32 -31.68
N LYS A 525 -4.15 -30.29 -30.81
CA LYS A 525 -4.78 -31.54 -31.17
C LYS A 525 -6.27 -31.52 -30.80
N TYR A 526 -7.12 -31.88 -31.71
CA TYR A 526 -8.57 -31.95 -31.59
C TYR A 526 -9.08 -33.40 -31.64
N LYS A 527 -10.41 -33.61 -31.57
CA LYS A 527 -11.02 -34.94 -31.72
C LYS A 527 -10.70 -35.53 -33.09
N ASN A 528 -10.59 -36.87 -33.17
CA ASN A 528 -10.19 -37.62 -34.37
C ASN A 528 -8.75 -37.34 -34.85
N ASP A 529 -7.87 -36.94 -33.95
CA ASP A 529 -6.46 -36.62 -34.24
C ASP A 529 -6.25 -35.44 -35.22
N ASP A 530 -7.29 -34.64 -35.44
CA ASP A 530 -7.15 -33.42 -36.25
C ASP A 530 -6.15 -32.43 -35.57
N ILE A 531 -5.29 -31.83 -36.38
CA ILE A 531 -4.26 -30.92 -35.91
C ILE A 531 -4.51 -29.53 -36.47
N LEU A 532 -4.51 -28.54 -35.59
CA LEU A 532 -4.54 -27.11 -35.95
C LEU A 532 -3.20 -26.47 -35.67
N TYR A 533 -2.64 -25.79 -36.67
CA TYR A 533 -1.44 -24.96 -36.51
C TYR A 533 -1.84 -23.48 -36.44
N ILE A 534 -1.46 -22.79 -35.39
CA ILE A 534 -1.78 -21.39 -35.18
C ILE A 534 -0.46 -20.61 -35.12
N PRO A 535 -0.29 -19.59 -35.96
CA PRO A 535 0.91 -18.75 -35.89
C PRO A 535 1.05 -18.08 -34.54
N THR A 536 2.28 -17.94 -34.01
CA THR A 536 2.53 -17.35 -32.69
C THR A 536 2.09 -15.87 -32.56
N ASN A 537 1.88 -15.18 -33.69
CA ASN A 537 1.32 -13.84 -33.70
C ASN A 537 -0.23 -13.79 -33.49
N GLN A 538 -0.91 -14.95 -33.44
CA GLN A 538 -2.35 -15.06 -33.19
C GLN A 538 -2.68 -15.73 -31.83
N LEU A 539 -1.82 -15.56 -30.86
CA LEU A 539 -1.97 -16.07 -29.48
C LEU A 539 -3.21 -15.56 -28.76
N ASP A 540 -3.69 -14.38 -29.10
CA ASP A 540 -4.93 -13.79 -28.60
C ASP A 540 -6.19 -14.61 -28.92
N THR A 541 -6.11 -15.53 -29.87
CA THR A 541 -7.22 -16.43 -30.24
C THR A 541 -7.32 -17.67 -29.33
N ILE A 542 -6.32 -17.90 -28.46
CA ILE A 542 -6.22 -19.10 -27.60
C ILE A 542 -6.21 -18.68 -26.12
N ARG A 543 -6.87 -19.48 -25.31
CA ARG A 543 -6.80 -19.34 -23.83
C ARG A 543 -6.69 -20.71 -23.18
N LYS A 544 -5.96 -20.81 -22.06
CA LYS A 544 -5.95 -22.02 -21.24
C LYS A 544 -7.36 -22.31 -20.75
N TYR A 545 -7.79 -23.58 -20.85
CA TYR A 545 -9.09 -23.99 -20.32
C TYR A 545 -9.05 -23.96 -18.78
N ILE A 546 -9.92 -23.17 -18.19
CA ILE A 546 -10.13 -23.11 -16.74
C ILE A 546 -11.55 -23.60 -16.50
N GLY A 547 -11.71 -24.88 -16.17
CA GLY A 547 -12.99 -25.51 -15.85
C GLY A 547 -13.07 -25.91 -14.40
N GLY A 548 -14.30 -26.01 -13.85
CA GLY A 548 -14.50 -26.64 -12.53
C GLY A 548 -14.12 -28.13 -12.55
N ASP A 549 -14.12 -28.78 -11.40
CA ASP A 549 -13.61 -30.09 -11.03
C ASP A 549 -13.93 -31.30 -11.95
N ALA A 550 -14.41 -31.11 -13.17
CA ALA A 550 -14.63 -32.14 -14.15
C ALA A 550 -13.30 -32.52 -14.81
N ILE A 551 -12.89 -33.72 -14.56
CA ILE A 551 -11.57 -34.30 -14.79
C ILE A 551 -11.09 -34.27 -16.25
N ASN A 552 -11.97 -34.17 -17.26
CA ASN A 552 -11.59 -34.00 -18.68
C ASN A 552 -12.70 -33.31 -19.48
N PRO A 553 -12.51 -32.09 -19.99
CA PRO A 553 -13.49 -31.46 -20.86
C PRO A 553 -13.62 -32.24 -22.21
N PRO A 554 -14.80 -32.32 -22.81
CA PRO A 554 -14.97 -32.93 -24.11
C PRO A 554 -14.22 -32.11 -25.19
N ILE A 555 -13.28 -32.75 -25.88
CA ILE A 555 -12.52 -32.15 -26.97
C ILE A 555 -13.46 -31.99 -28.17
N ASN A 556 -13.42 -30.81 -28.79
CA ASN A 556 -14.21 -30.51 -29.98
C ASN A 556 -13.61 -31.12 -31.25
N SER A 557 -14.42 -31.26 -32.31
CA SER A 557 -13.98 -31.68 -33.65
C SER A 557 -13.88 -30.47 -34.57
N ILE A 558 -12.80 -30.32 -35.30
CA ILE A 558 -12.62 -29.22 -36.26
C ILE A 558 -13.71 -29.32 -37.34
N GLY A 559 -14.41 -28.20 -37.62
CA GLY A 559 -15.49 -28.15 -38.58
C GLY A 559 -16.85 -28.64 -38.10
N SER A 560 -16.98 -29.17 -36.85
CA SER A 560 -18.27 -29.52 -36.29
C SER A 560 -19.07 -28.27 -35.86
N LYS A 561 -20.41 -28.38 -35.92
CA LYS A 561 -21.31 -27.33 -35.43
C LYS A 561 -21.45 -27.32 -33.91
N ASP A 562 -20.79 -28.22 -33.20
CA ASP A 562 -20.99 -28.42 -31.76
C ASP A 562 -20.48 -27.20 -30.95
N TRP A 563 -19.31 -26.65 -31.32
CA TRP A 563 -18.79 -25.43 -30.68
C TRP A 563 -19.67 -24.19 -30.96
N ILE A 564 -20.18 -24.09 -32.18
CA ILE A 564 -21.11 -23.03 -32.56
C ILE A 564 -22.41 -23.15 -31.75
N ARG A 565 -22.97 -24.36 -31.63
CA ARG A 565 -24.16 -24.62 -30.79
C ARG A 565 -23.90 -24.32 -29.31
N THR A 566 -22.73 -24.68 -28.79
CA THR A 566 -22.34 -24.38 -27.40
C THR A 566 -22.25 -22.88 -27.19
N LYS A 567 -21.61 -22.13 -28.10
CA LYS A 567 -21.57 -20.67 -28.05
C LYS A 567 -22.96 -20.03 -28.14
N GLU A 568 -23.83 -20.53 -29.05
CA GLU A 568 -25.19 -20.03 -29.17
C GLU A 568 -26.03 -20.34 -27.93
N LYS A 569 -25.91 -21.54 -27.34
CA LYS A 569 -26.58 -21.87 -26.07
C LYS A 569 -26.16 -20.94 -24.92
N VAL A 570 -24.87 -20.70 -24.77
CA VAL A 570 -24.34 -19.75 -23.78
C VAL A 570 -24.81 -18.31 -24.06
N LYS A 571 -24.77 -17.90 -25.35
CA LYS A 571 -25.22 -16.57 -25.77
C LYS A 571 -26.73 -16.38 -25.52
N ASN A 572 -27.55 -17.40 -25.79
CA ASN A 572 -28.98 -17.33 -25.52
C ASN A 572 -29.31 -17.34 -24.04
N ASN A 573 -28.60 -18.13 -23.22
CA ASN A 573 -28.71 -18.08 -21.75
C ASN A 573 -28.33 -16.69 -21.23
N LEU A 574 -27.22 -16.11 -21.71
CA LEU A 574 -26.79 -14.75 -21.34
C LEU A 574 -27.84 -13.69 -21.75
N ARG A 575 -28.44 -13.83 -22.95
CA ARG A 575 -29.52 -12.93 -23.39
C ARG A 575 -30.78 -13.07 -22.55
N ALA A 576 -31.14 -14.29 -22.13
CA ALA A 576 -32.28 -14.51 -21.23
C ALA A 576 -32.07 -13.82 -19.86
N VAL A 577 -30.87 -14.02 -19.29
CA VAL A 577 -30.48 -13.34 -18.01
C VAL A 577 -30.44 -11.83 -18.18
N ALA A 578 -29.91 -11.33 -19.30
CA ALA A 578 -29.88 -9.88 -19.56
C ALA A 578 -31.29 -9.29 -19.70
N ARG A 579 -32.22 -10.00 -20.37
CA ARG A 579 -33.63 -9.57 -20.46
C ARG A 579 -34.30 -9.50 -19.09
N GLU A 580 -34.17 -10.55 -18.28
CA GLU A 580 -34.70 -10.60 -16.92
C GLU A 580 -34.17 -9.43 -16.05
N LEU A 581 -32.88 -9.10 -16.19
CA LEU A 581 -32.24 -7.97 -15.52
C LEU A 581 -32.79 -6.62 -16.03
N ILE A 582 -32.87 -6.45 -17.35
CA ILE A 582 -33.45 -5.23 -17.96
C ILE A 582 -34.90 -5.02 -17.50
N GLU A 583 -35.71 -6.10 -17.45
CA GLU A 583 -37.10 -6.01 -16.94
C GLU A 583 -37.14 -5.62 -15.46
N LEU A 584 -36.23 -6.15 -14.63
CA LEU A 584 -36.12 -5.78 -13.22
C LEU A 584 -35.73 -4.28 -13.08
N TYR A 585 -34.77 -3.81 -13.86
CA TYR A 585 -34.34 -2.41 -13.86
C TYR A 585 -35.43 -1.47 -14.40
N ALA A 586 -36.14 -1.86 -15.47
CA ALA A 586 -37.27 -1.09 -16.00
C ALA A 586 -38.42 -0.98 -14.97
N LYS A 587 -38.66 -2.03 -14.18
CA LYS A 587 -39.60 -1.98 -13.06
C LYS A 587 -39.12 -1.02 -11.96
N ARG A 588 -37.82 -1.06 -11.64
CA ARG A 588 -37.20 -0.23 -10.62
C ARG A 588 -37.17 1.25 -11.01
N GLU A 589 -36.92 1.55 -12.27
CA GLU A 589 -36.91 2.93 -12.80
C GLU A 589 -38.29 3.59 -12.71
N LYS A 590 -39.37 2.77 -12.73
CA LYS A 590 -40.76 3.21 -12.53
C LYS A 590 -41.20 3.16 -11.08
N ALA A 591 -40.51 2.48 -10.20
CA ALA A 591 -40.82 2.37 -8.79
C ALA A 591 -40.47 3.70 -8.06
N LYS A 592 -41.35 4.10 -7.17
CA LYS A 592 -41.09 5.22 -6.25
C LYS A 592 -40.43 4.64 -4.99
N GLY A 593 -39.13 4.96 -4.78
CA GLY A 593 -38.43 4.69 -3.55
C GLY A 593 -38.76 5.69 -2.45
N PHE A 594 -38.16 5.47 -1.29
CA PHE A 594 -38.18 6.46 -0.23
C PHE A 594 -37.08 7.49 -0.52
N MET A 595 -37.42 8.77 -0.50
CA MET A 595 -36.44 9.86 -0.68
C MET A 595 -35.95 10.28 0.71
N PHE A 596 -34.71 9.98 1.02
CA PHE A 596 -34.11 10.35 2.29
C PHE A 596 -33.87 11.86 2.39
N SER A 597 -33.95 12.36 3.62
CA SER A 597 -33.73 13.78 3.93
C SER A 597 -32.25 14.18 3.66
N LYS A 598 -32.01 15.46 3.44
CA LYS A 598 -30.64 16.01 3.42
C LYS A 598 -29.97 15.81 4.77
N ASP A 599 -28.64 15.87 4.77
CA ASP A 599 -27.85 15.65 5.97
C ASP A 599 -28.29 16.56 7.13
N THR A 600 -28.52 15.94 8.26
CA THR A 600 -28.84 16.61 9.53
C THR A 600 -27.57 17.02 10.25
N PRO A 601 -27.64 17.94 11.25
CA PRO A 601 -26.47 18.22 12.11
C PRO A 601 -25.90 16.96 12.80
N TRP A 602 -26.74 15.96 13.09
CA TRP A 602 -26.28 14.68 13.65
C TRP A 602 -25.46 13.86 12.64
N GLN A 603 -25.83 13.91 11.35
CA GLN A 603 -25.04 13.28 10.29
C GLN A 603 -23.64 13.91 10.19
N GLN A 604 -23.57 15.24 10.23
CA GLN A 604 -22.30 15.95 10.22
C GLN A 604 -21.45 15.61 11.44
N GLN A 605 -22.06 15.63 12.63
CA GLN A 605 -21.38 15.24 13.87
C GLN A 605 -20.86 13.79 13.84
N PHE A 606 -21.65 12.88 13.27
CA PHE A 606 -21.27 11.49 13.10
C PHE A 606 -20.08 11.32 12.13
N GLU A 607 -20.09 12.04 11.02
CA GLU A 607 -18.99 12.01 10.04
C GLU A 607 -17.71 12.63 10.57
N GLU A 608 -17.80 13.70 11.34
CA GLU A 608 -16.67 14.34 11.99
C GLU A 608 -16.03 13.46 13.09
N GLN A 609 -16.74 12.48 13.64
CA GLN A 609 -16.19 11.49 14.57
C GLN A 609 -15.39 10.37 13.88
N PHE A 610 -15.25 10.41 12.55
CA PHE A 610 -14.42 9.44 11.84
C PHE A 610 -12.93 9.62 12.21
N PRO A 611 -12.25 8.57 12.72
CA PRO A 611 -10.92 8.73 13.29
C PRO A 611 -9.79 8.84 12.25
N TYR A 612 -10.10 8.78 10.96
CA TYR A 612 -9.14 8.84 9.87
C TYR A 612 -9.46 10.00 8.93
N GLN A 613 -8.48 10.43 8.14
CA GLN A 613 -8.72 11.35 7.05
C GLN A 613 -9.22 10.58 5.82
N GLU A 614 -10.35 10.99 5.28
CA GLU A 614 -10.90 10.42 4.06
C GLU A 614 -10.03 10.76 2.85
N THR A 615 -9.98 9.84 1.90
CA THR A 615 -9.43 10.12 0.58
C THR A 615 -10.45 10.86 -0.28
N ASP A 616 -9.98 11.58 -1.32
CA ASP A 616 -10.87 12.27 -2.26
C ASP A 616 -11.87 11.30 -2.91
N ASP A 617 -11.43 10.08 -3.19
CA ASP A 617 -12.30 9.03 -3.74
C ASP A 617 -13.37 8.55 -2.74
N GLN A 618 -13.02 8.43 -1.46
CA GLN A 618 -13.99 8.07 -0.42
C GLN A 618 -15.06 9.16 -0.28
N LEU A 619 -14.66 10.43 -0.21
CA LEU A 619 -15.58 11.56 -0.14
C LEU A 619 -16.51 11.60 -1.35
N ARG A 620 -15.98 11.45 -2.56
CA ARG A 620 -16.77 11.38 -3.79
C ARG A 620 -17.78 10.22 -3.74
N CYS A 621 -17.35 9.02 -3.33
CA CYS A 621 -18.25 7.86 -3.24
C CYS A 621 -19.34 8.06 -2.18
N ILE A 622 -19.03 8.69 -1.05
CA ILE A 622 -20.00 9.05 -0.02
C ILE A 622 -21.05 10.02 -0.58
N GLU A 623 -20.63 11.07 -1.28
CA GLU A 623 -21.52 12.04 -1.90
C GLU A 623 -22.41 11.39 -2.96
N GLU A 624 -21.87 10.52 -3.81
CA GLU A 624 -22.64 9.78 -4.82
C GLU A 624 -23.71 8.88 -4.19
N VAL A 625 -23.40 8.16 -3.11
CA VAL A 625 -24.35 7.32 -2.36
C VAL A 625 -25.43 8.18 -1.72
N LYS A 626 -25.06 9.26 -1.05
CA LYS A 626 -26.03 10.19 -0.42
C LYS A 626 -26.98 10.79 -1.45
N LYS A 627 -26.46 11.23 -2.60
CA LYS A 627 -27.25 11.79 -3.70
C LYS A 627 -28.26 10.79 -4.26
N ASP A 628 -27.88 9.52 -4.40
CA ASP A 628 -28.81 8.49 -4.83
C ASP A 628 -29.91 8.26 -3.80
N MET A 629 -29.57 8.17 -2.50
CA MET A 629 -30.54 8.02 -1.40
C MET A 629 -31.52 9.20 -1.32
N GLU A 630 -31.09 10.41 -1.67
CA GLU A 630 -31.93 11.61 -1.72
C GLU A 630 -32.78 11.70 -2.98
N SER A 631 -32.70 10.74 -3.89
CA SER A 631 -33.53 10.67 -5.10
C SER A 631 -34.87 9.93 -4.85
N GLN A 632 -35.86 10.16 -5.72
CA GLN A 632 -37.12 9.38 -5.67
C GLN A 632 -36.96 7.96 -6.24
N ARG A 633 -35.86 7.67 -6.92
CA ARG A 633 -35.55 6.35 -7.51
C ARG A 633 -34.81 5.50 -6.45
N PRO A 634 -35.24 4.25 -6.20
CA PRO A 634 -34.49 3.38 -5.29
C PRO A 634 -33.04 3.19 -5.75
N MET A 635 -32.08 3.40 -4.88
CA MET A 635 -30.66 3.23 -5.17
C MET A 635 -30.31 1.75 -5.45
N ASP A 636 -29.54 1.44 -6.49
CA ASP A 636 -28.80 0.18 -6.68
C ASP A 636 -27.38 0.48 -7.14
N ARG A 637 -26.54 0.75 -6.17
CA ARG A 637 -25.17 1.16 -6.42
C ARG A 637 -24.20 0.07 -6.05
N LEU A 638 -23.20 -0.14 -6.91
CA LEU A 638 -22.06 -1.01 -6.68
C LEU A 638 -20.86 -0.16 -6.26
N LEU A 639 -20.38 -0.36 -5.03
CA LEU A 639 -19.16 0.25 -4.53
C LEU A 639 -18.00 -0.74 -4.68
N CYS A 640 -17.06 -0.42 -5.54
CA CYS A 640 -15.84 -1.20 -5.78
C CYS A 640 -14.65 -0.52 -5.09
N GLY A 641 -13.73 -1.32 -4.58
CA GLY A 641 -12.47 -0.83 -3.99
C GLY A 641 -11.74 -2.00 -3.37
N ASP A 642 -10.43 -1.98 -3.36
CA ASP A 642 -9.63 -3.07 -2.78
C ASP A 642 -9.88 -3.23 -1.27
N VAL A 643 -9.41 -4.35 -0.70
CA VAL A 643 -9.50 -4.60 0.75
C VAL A 643 -8.75 -3.49 1.50
N GLY A 644 -9.38 -2.93 2.55
CA GLY A 644 -8.80 -1.85 3.34
C GLY A 644 -8.92 -0.44 2.73
N TYR A 645 -9.66 -0.25 1.62
CA TYR A 645 -9.89 1.08 1.02
C TYR A 645 -11.02 1.88 1.68
N GLY A 646 -11.57 1.39 2.79
CA GLY A 646 -12.60 2.10 3.56
C GLY A 646 -14.02 2.01 2.99
N LYS A 647 -14.33 0.98 2.18
CA LYS A 647 -15.69 0.70 1.71
C LYS A 647 -16.73 0.66 2.85
N THR A 648 -16.34 0.08 3.99
CA THR A 648 -17.19 -0.04 5.18
C THR A 648 -17.61 1.33 5.71
N GLU A 649 -16.74 2.35 5.71
CA GLU A 649 -17.10 3.69 6.19
C GLU A 649 -18.16 4.34 5.30
N VAL A 650 -18.11 4.15 3.98
CA VAL A 650 -19.18 4.61 3.07
C VAL A 650 -20.52 3.97 3.44
N ALA A 651 -20.51 2.67 3.72
CA ALA A 651 -21.72 1.93 4.14
C ALA A 651 -22.23 2.36 5.51
N ILE A 652 -21.34 2.63 6.48
CA ILE A 652 -21.69 3.12 7.82
C ILE A 652 -22.41 4.48 7.74
N ARG A 653 -21.92 5.41 6.91
CA ARG A 653 -22.52 6.73 6.70
C ARG A 653 -23.90 6.64 6.02
N ALA A 654 -24.02 5.75 5.04
CA ALA A 654 -25.30 5.47 4.41
C ALA A 654 -26.32 4.87 5.40
N ALA A 655 -25.87 3.94 6.25
CA ALA A 655 -26.70 3.35 7.30
C ALA A 655 -27.16 4.39 8.32
N PHE A 656 -26.26 5.26 8.77
CA PHE A 656 -26.60 6.34 9.70
C PHE A 656 -27.64 7.27 9.09
N LYS A 657 -27.46 7.68 7.83
CA LYS A 657 -28.43 8.51 7.11
C LYS A 657 -29.83 7.87 7.06
N ALA A 658 -29.89 6.57 6.79
CA ALA A 658 -31.18 5.85 6.74
C ALA A 658 -31.88 5.80 8.12
N VAL A 659 -31.11 5.58 9.19
CA VAL A 659 -31.65 5.54 10.56
C VAL A 659 -32.15 6.93 11.01
N MET A 660 -31.49 8.02 10.57
CA MET A 660 -31.94 9.37 10.90
C MET A 660 -33.36 9.67 10.35
N ASP A 661 -33.76 9.01 9.28
CA ASP A 661 -35.12 9.06 8.72
C ASP A 661 -36.03 7.92 9.23
N HIS A 662 -35.68 7.32 10.37
CA HIS A 662 -36.43 6.25 11.03
C HIS A 662 -36.63 4.99 10.18
N LYS A 663 -35.69 4.72 9.21
CA LYS A 663 -35.69 3.51 8.40
C LYS A 663 -34.77 2.48 8.99
N GLN A 664 -35.18 1.21 8.91
CA GLN A 664 -34.35 0.10 9.33
C GLN A 664 -33.29 -0.24 8.24
N VAL A 665 -32.13 -0.69 8.69
CA VAL A 665 -31.03 -1.08 7.82
C VAL A 665 -30.69 -2.56 8.03
N ALA A 666 -30.56 -3.29 6.93
CA ALA A 666 -30.04 -4.66 6.93
C ALA A 666 -28.64 -4.68 6.31
N TYR A 667 -27.67 -5.24 7.01
CA TYR A 667 -26.30 -5.41 6.50
C TYR A 667 -25.98 -6.90 6.37
N LEU A 668 -25.84 -7.36 5.13
CA LEU A 668 -25.64 -8.75 4.77
C LEU A 668 -24.18 -9.02 4.46
N VAL A 669 -23.56 -9.94 5.20
CA VAL A 669 -22.16 -10.36 5.03
C VAL A 669 -22.06 -11.87 4.79
N PRO A 670 -21.01 -12.35 4.08
CA PRO A 670 -20.92 -13.76 3.68
C PRO A 670 -20.58 -14.71 4.83
N THR A 671 -19.83 -14.28 5.84
CA THR A 671 -19.36 -15.15 6.93
C THR A 671 -19.74 -14.61 8.31
N THR A 672 -19.77 -15.49 9.28
CA THR A 672 -20.13 -15.15 10.67
C THR A 672 -19.04 -14.35 11.38
N VAL A 673 -17.77 -14.57 11.04
CA VAL A 673 -16.63 -13.78 11.57
C VAL A 673 -16.76 -12.33 11.09
N LEU A 674 -17.01 -12.13 9.80
CA LEU A 674 -17.26 -10.78 9.26
C LEU A 674 -18.49 -10.13 9.90
N ALA A 675 -19.56 -10.89 10.15
CA ALA A 675 -20.73 -10.37 10.82
C ALA A 675 -20.41 -9.83 12.22
N GLN A 676 -19.54 -10.54 12.95
CA GLN A 676 -19.12 -10.13 14.27
C GLN A 676 -18.23 -8.87 14.22
N GLN A 677 -17.25 -8.83 13.32
CA GLN A 677 -16.37 -7.66 13.15
C GLN A 677 -17.19 -6.41 12.74
N GLN A 678 -18.07 -6.54 11.75
CA GLN A 678 -18.90 -5.44 11.30
C GLN A 678 -19.89 -4.98 12.40
N TYR A 679 -20.42 -5.93 13.19
CA TYR A 679 -21.26 -5.59 14.32
C TYR A 679 -20.51 -4.75 15.37
N GLU A 680 -19.30 -5.12 15.71
CA GLU A 680 -18.48 -4.39 16.68
C GLU A 680 -18.11 -3.00 16.13
N GLU A 681 -17.75 -2.90 14.87
CA GLU A 681 -17.43 -1.62 14.21
C GLU A 681 -18.64 -0.69 14.15
N PHE A 682 -19.79 -1.19 13.72
CA PHE A 682 -21.04 -0.39 13.69
C PHE A 682 -21.46 0.03 15.10
N ARG A 683 -21.44 -0.89 16.06
CA ARG A 683 -21.78 -0.58 17.46
C ARG A 683 -20.86 0.50 18.03
N ASP A 684 -19.57 0.39 17.77
CA ASP A 684 -18.58 1.35 18.27
C ASP A 684 -18.71 2.72 17.61
N ARG A 685 -19.04 2.76 16.32
CA ARG A 685 -19.31 4.01 15.59
C ARG A 685 -20.62 4.66 15.99
N MET A 686 -21.64 3.88 16.34
CA MET A 686 -22.99 4.37 16.68
C MET A 686 -23.21 4.61 18.18
N LYS A 687 -22.25 4.29 19.06
CA LYS A 687 -22.43 4.27 20.54
C LYS A 687 -22.86 5.62 21.16
N ASP A 688 -22.44 6.73 20.54
CA ASP A 688 -22.75 8.07 21.05
C ASP A 688 -24.12 8.59 20.54
N PHE A 689 -24.84 7.76 19.78
CA PHE A 689 -26.16 8.07 19.21
C PHE A 689 -27.19 7.06 19.69
N PRO A 690 -28.49 7.45 19.79
CA PRO A 690 -29.56 6.57 20.25
C PRO A 690 -29.97 5.53 19.18
N ILE A 691 -28.98 4.81 18.61
CA ILE A 691 -29.13 3.82 17.54
C ILE A 691 -28.87 2.42 18.09
N LYS A 692 -29.82 1.51 17.85
CA LYS A 692 -29.70 0.12 18.27
C LYS A 692 -29.21 -0.76 17.14
N VAL A 693 -27.99 -1.30 17.29
CA VAL A 693 -27.37 -2.25 16.38
C VAL A 693 -27.47 -3.65 17.00
N GLU A 694 -27.95 -4.61 16.24
CA GLU A 694 -28.05 -6.02 16.66
C GLU A 694 -27.44 -6.97 15.61
N ILE A 695 -27.07 -8.17 16.04
CA ILE A 695 -26.48 -9.18 15.17
C ILE A 695 -27.37 -10.43 15.08
N LEU A 696 -27.55 -10.96 13.85
CA LEU A 696 -28.21 -12.22 13.59
C LEU A 696 -27.26 -13.19 12.86
N ASN A 697 -26.66 -14.08 13.63
CA ASN A 697 -25.85 -15.18 13.15
C ASN A 697 -26.18 -16.50 13.85
N ARG A 698 -25.64 -17.62 13.36
CA ARG A 698 -25.93 -18.95 13.92
C ARG A 698 -25.31 -19.21 15.29
N PHE A 699 -24.45 -18.33 15.80
CA PHE A 699 -23.77 -18.49 17.09
C PHE A 699 -24.57 -17.94 18.27
N LYS A 700 -25.46 -17.03 17.99
CA LYS A 700 -26.42 -16.55 18.99
C LYS A 700 -27.46 -17.64 19.24
N ASN A 701 -27.75 -17.92 20.51
CA ASN A 701 -28.73 -18.91 20.86
C ASN A 701 -30.13 -18.55 20.30
N LYS A 702 -30.95 -19.56 20.14
CA LYS A 702 -32.27 -19.39 19.52
C LYS A 702 -33.15 -18.35 20.25
N LYS A 703 -33.08 -18.30 21.58
CA LYS A 703 -33.82 -17.34 22.39
C LYS A 703 -33.43 -15.89 22.05
N TYR A 704 -32.13 -15.60 21.89
CA TYR A 704 -31.65 -14.29 21.48
C TYR A 704 -32.11 -13.94 20.06
N GLN A 705 -31.98 -14.89 19.12
CA GLN A 705 -32.45 -14.65 17.74
C GLN A 705 -33.93 -14.34 17.70
N ASP A 706 -34.78 -15.10 18.42
CA ASP A 706 -36.22 -14.88 18.48
C ASP A 706 -36.57 -13.51 19.10
N GLU A 707 -35.77 -13.07 20.08
CA GLU A 707 -35.93 -11.73 20.70
C GLU A 707 -35.56 -10.61 19.68
N VAL A 708 -34.43 -10.74 18.98
CA VAL A 708 -34.01 -9.75 17.97
C VAL A 708 -35.04 -9.69 16.83
N ILE A 709 -35.55 -10.83 16.36
CA ILE A 709 -36.60 -10.87 15.32
C ILE A 709 -37.86 -10.15 15.76
N LYS A 710 -38.29 -10.35 17.02
CA LYS A 710 -39.45 -9.63 17.57
C LYS A 710 -39.19 -8.12 17.62
N LYS A 711 -38.06 -7.70 18.11
CA LYS A 711 -37.65 -6.30 18.17
C LYS A 711 -37.55 -5.66 16.78
N LEU A 712 -37.06 -6.39 15.78
CA LEU A 712 -37.04 -5.96 14.36
C LEU A 712 -38.43 -5.68 13.82
N LYS A 713 -39.38 -6.59 14.07
CA LYS A 713 -40.76 -6.45 13.64
C LYS A 713 -41.48 -5.28 14.36
N LEU A 714 -41.10 -4.97 15.58
CA LEU A 714 -41.62 -3.82 16.33
C LEU A 714 -40.97 -2.48 15.93
N GLY A 715 -39.84 -2.53 15.25
CA GLY A 715 -39.01 -1.36 14.88
C GLY A 715 -38.18 -0.82 16.05
N GLU A 716 -37.82 -1.67 17.00
CA GLU A 716 -36.96 -1.33 18.14
C GLU A 716 -35.46 -1.55 17.85
N VAL A 717 -35.14 -2.17 16.72
CA VAL A 717 -33.77 -2.36 16.20
C VAL A 717 -33.68 -1.56 14.91
N ASP A 718 -32.67 -0.69 14.85
CA ASP A 718 -32.47 0.21 13.72
C ASP A 718 -31.56 -0.44 12.66
N ILE A 719 -30.50 -1.11 13.10
CA ILE A 719 -29.53 -1.77 12.21
C ILE A 719 -29.36 -3.23 12.62
N VAL A 720 -29.53 -4.14 11.68
CA VAL A 720 -29.27 -5.55 11.89
C VAL A 720 -28.19 -6.04 10.94
N ILE A 721 -27.14 -6.66 11.50
CA ILE A 721 -26.02 -7.22 10.76
C ILE A 721 -26.10 -8.74 10.84
N GLY A 722 -25.89 -9.42 9.71
CA GLY A 722 -25.91 -10.88 9.75
C GLY A 722 -25.57 -11.55 8.42
N THR A 723 -25.56 -12.87 8.47
CA THR A 723 -25.31 -13.71 7.30
C THR A 723 -26.60 -14.04 6.55
N HIS A 724 -26.57 -15.07 5.72
CA HIS A 724 -27.75 -15.57 5.02
C HIS A 724 -28.98 -15.81 5.92
N ARG A 725 -28.82 -15.84 7.26
CA ARG A 725 -29.91 -15.90 8.25
C ARG A 725 -30.86 -14.71 8.11
N LEU A 726 -30.37 -13.52 7.76
CA LEU A 726 -31.20 -12.34 7.49
C LEU A 726 -32.19 -12.52 6.33
N LEU A 727 -31.90 -13.46 5.45
CA LEU A 727 -32.76 -13.76 4.31
C LEU A 727 -33.76 -14.88 4.59
N SER A 728 -33.95 -15.32 5.84
CA SER A 728 -34.92 -16.34 6.21
C SER A 728 -36.36 -15.83 6.15
N GLN A 729 -37.34 -16.75 6.00
CA GLN A 729 -38.75 -16.33 5.81
C GLN A 729 -39.40 -15.77 7.09
N ASP A 730 -38.85 -16.08 8.25
CA ASP A 730 -39.33 -15.64 9.55
C ASP A 730 -38.88 -14.25 9.96
N ILE A 731 -38.03 -13.60 9.13
CA ILE A 731 -37.58 -12.24 9.37
C ILE A 731 -38.46 -11.25 8.64
N GLU A 732 -39.10 -10.40 9.41
CA GLU A 732 -39.94 -9.30 8.94
C GLU A 732 -39.42 -7.99 9.53
N PHE A 733 -39.19 -7.02 8.64
CA PHE A 733 -38.89 -5.64 9.03
C PHE A 733 -40.16 -4.82 9.14
N LYS A 734 -40.19 -3.91 10.09
CA LYS A 734 -41.29 -2.94 10.19
C LYS A 734 -41.25 -1.95 9.02
N ASP A 735 -40.07 -1.38 8.75
CA ASP A 735 -39.86 -0.39 7.67
C ASP A 735 -38.40 -0.36 7.22
N ILE A 736 -38.01 -1.28 6.35
CA ILE A 736 -36.66 -1.35 5.81
C ILE A 736 -36.46 -0.29 4.73
N GLY A 737 -35.45 0.58 4.88
CA GLY A 737 -35.08 1.60 3.90
C GLY A 737 -33.78 1.31 3.14
N LEU A 738 -32.82 0.61 3.75
CA LEU A 738 -31.54 0.35 3.16
C LEU A 738 -31.10 -1.10 3.36
N LEU A 739 -30.64 -1.74 2.28
CA LEU A 739 -29.99 -3.05 2.29
C LEU A 739 -28.55 -2.88 1.84
N ILE A 740 -27.60 -3.20 2.72
CA ILE A 740 -26.18 -3.23 2.42
C ILE A 740 -25.76 -4.69 2.21
N ILE A 741 -25.02 -4.97 1.14
CA ILE A 741 -24.56 -6.32 0.79
C ILE A 741 -23.06 -6.30 0.58
N ASP A 742 -22.35 -7.06 1.39
CA ASP A 742 -20.91 -7.25 1.19
C ASP A 742 -20.66 -8.53 0.39
N GLU A 743 -19.83 -8.45 -0.64
CA GLU A 743 -19.44 -9.57 -1.52
C GLU A 743 -20.65 -10.38 -2.06
N GLU A 744 -21.59 -9.71 -2.74
CA GLU A 744 -22.82 -10.32 -3.30
C GLU A 744 -22.58 -11.63 -4.07
N HIS A 745 -21.40 -11.78 -4.70
CA HIS A 745 -21.08 -12.95 -5.50
C HIS A 745 -20.98 -14.25 -4.70
N ARG A 746 -20.74 -14.18 -3.39
CA ARG A 746 -20.61 -15.32 -2.47
C ARG A 746 -21.94 -15.92 -2.02
N PHE A 747 -23.04 -15.24 -2.27
CA PHE A 747 -24.35 -15.74 -1.87
C PHE A 747 -24.91 -16.74 -2.90
N GLY A 748 -25.52 -17.80 -2.40
CA GLY A 748 -26.16 -18.85 -3.21
C GLY A 748 -27.41 -18.35 -3.97
N VAL A 749 -27.87 -19.14 -4.94
CA VAL A 749 -28.98 -18.80 -5.85
C VAL A 749 -30.25 -18.35 -5.09
N LYS A 750 -30.68 -19.10 -4.07
CA LYS A 750 -31.88 -18.75 -3.26
C LYS A 750 -31.75 -17.41 -2.53
N ALA A 751 -30.55 -17.11 -2.01
CA ALA A 751 -30.28 -15.84 -1.38
C ALA A 751 -30.36 -14.68 -2.40
N LYS A 752 -29.80 -14.88 -3.58
CA LYS A 752 -29.85 -13.90 -4.67
C LYS A 752 -31.27 -13.60 -5.14
N GLU A 753 -32.13 -14.62 -5.21
CA GLU A 753 -33.55 -14.39 -5.55
C GLU A 753 -34.26 -13.54 -4.52
N LYS A 754 -34.02 -13.75 -3.21
CA LYS A 754 -34.62 -12.95 -2.15
C LYS A 754 -34.05 -11.53 -2.13
N ILE A 755 -32.77 -11.36 -2.36
CA ILE A 755 -32.12 -10.06 -2.56
C ILE A 755 -32.77 -9.30 -3.73
N LYS A 756 -33.07 -9.96 -4.84
CA LYS A 756 -33.79 -9.37 -5.98
C LYS A 756 -35.17 -8.81 -5.59
N GLN A 757 -35.88 -9.45 -4.67
CA GLN A 757 -37.20 -8.94 -4.18
C GLN A 757 -37.04 -7.64 -3.41
N TYR A 758 -36.03 -7.55 -2.53
CA TYR A 758 -35.72 -6.29 -1.81
C TYR A 758 -35.27 -5.18 -2.77
N LYS A 759 -34.50 -5.52 -3.80
CA LYS A 759 -34.02 -4.57 -4.83
C LYS A 759 -35.15 -3.83 -5.56
N ALA A 760 -36.37 -4.31 -5.52
CA ALA A 760 -37.46 -3.66 -6.24
C ALA A 760 -37.90 -2.31 -5.62
N ASN A 761 -37.87 -2.16 -4.28
CA ASN A 761 -38.44 -1.02 -3.58
C ASN A 761 -37.59 -0.42 -2.48
N VAL A 762 -36.42 -1.02 -2.17
CA VAL A 762 -35.48 -0.63 -1.11
C VAL A 762 -34.20 -0.16 -1.73
N ASP A 763 -33.54 0.82 -1.12
CA ASP A 763 -32.20 1.23 -1.52
C ASP A 763 -31.18 0.12 -1.24
N VAL A 764 -30.33 -0.17 -2.21
CA VAL A 764 -29.34 -1.23 -2.12
C VAL A 764 -27.93 -0.71 -2.44
N LEU A 765 -27.05 -0.84 -1.46
CA LEU A 765 -25.62 -0.60 -1.61
C LEU A 765 -24.90 -1.96 -1.60
N THR A 766 -24.28 -2.32 -2.69
CA THR A 766 -23.46 -3.53 -2.77
C THR A 766 -21.99 -3.16 -2.76
N MET A 767 -21.19 -3.85 -1.95
CA MET A 767 -19.74 -3.65 -1.89
C MET A 767 -19.00 -4.87 -2.39
N THR A 768 -17.86 -4.66 -3.05
CA THR A 768 -16.96 -5.75 -3.43
C THR A 768 -15.51 -5.28 -3.58
N ALA A 769 -14.58 -6.17 -3.24
CA ALA A 769 -13.16 -5.97 -3.52
C ALA A 769 -12.77 -6.50 -4.92
N THR A 770 -13.48 -7.52 -5.40
CA THR A 770 -13.21 -8.22 -6.67
C THR A 770 -14.46 -8.24 -7.55
N PRO A 771 -14.71 -7.19 -8.35
CA PRO A 771 -15.87 -7.19 -9.22
C PRO A 771 -15.74 -8.30 -10.27
N ILE A 772 -16.70 -9.23 -10.28
CA ILE A 772 -16.76 -10.27 -11.32
C ILE A 772 -17.00 -9.57 -12.67
N PRO A 773 -16.40 -10.04 -13.78
CA PRO A 773 -16.58 -9.44 -15.11
C PRO A 773 -18.04 -9.21 -15.51
N ARG A 774 -18.94 -10.05 -15.01
CA ARG A 774 -20.39 -9.95 -15.24
C ARG A 774 -21.02 -8.72 -14.55
N THR A 775 -20.69 -8.50 -13.28
CA THR A 775 -21.18 -7.35 -12.49
C THR A 775 -20.59 -6.05 -13.01
N MET A 776 -19.32 -6.07 -13.36
CA MET A 776 -18.60 -4.95 -13.97
C MET A 776 -19.14 -4.63 -15.38
N HIS A 777 -19.46 -5.66 -16.19
CA HIS A 777 -20.04 -5.46 -17.52
C HIS A 777 -21.44 -4.81 -17.45
N MET A 778 -22.24 -5.13 -16.44
CA MET A 778 -23.55 -4.50 -16.20
C MET A 778 -23.42 -3.01 -15.83
N SER A 779 -22.40 -2.66 -15.08
CA SER A 779 -22.11 -1.26 -14.71
C SER A 779 -21.55 -0.46 -15.90
N ILE A 780 -20.67 -1.07 -16.70
CA ILE A 780 -20.13 -0.43 -17.93
C ILE A 780 -21.23 -0.16 -18.97
N VAL A 781 -22.24 -1.04 -19.05
CA VAL A 781 -23.39 -0.84 -19.96
C VAL A 781 -24.42 0.17 -19.40
N GLY A 782 -24.18 0.76 -18.22
CA GLY A 782 -25.08 1.75 -17.63
C GLY A 782 -26.34 1.18 -16.99
N ILE A 783 -26.39 -0.13 -16.76
CA ILE A 783 -27.55 -0.81 -16.14
C ILE A 783 -27.54 -0.63 -14.61
N ARG A 784 -26.38 -0.41 -14.00
CA ARG A 784 -26.21 -0.26 -12.54
C ARG A 784 -25.24 0.88 -12.24
N ASP A 785 -25.60 1.73 -11.27
CA ASP A 785 -24.71 2.80 -10.82
C ASP A 785 -23.48 2.21 -10.12
N MET A 786 -22.30 2.80 -10.34
CA MET A 786 -21.04 2.29 -9.82
C MET A 786 -20.18 3.43 -9.27
N SER A 787 -19.65 3.21 -8.08
CA SER A 787 -18.60 4.03 -7.47
C SER A 787 -17.34 3.20 -7.27
N VAL A 788 -16.18 3.77 -7.55
CA VAL A 788 -14.90 3.08 -7.41
C VAL A 788 -13.96 3.91 -6.55
N ILE A 789 -13.40 3.28 -5.53
CA ILE A 789 -12.33 3.86 -4.70
C ILE A 789 -11.00 3.33 -5.26
N TYR A 790 -10.24 4.20 -5.90
CA TYR A 790 -8.93 3.89 -6.48
C TYR A 790 -7.79 4.21 -5.50
N GLU A 791 -7.98 5.22 -4.66
CA GLU A 791 -6.94 5.67 -3.74
C GLU A 791 -7.05 4.93 -2.40
N PRO A 792 -5.94 4.27 -1.97
CA PRO A 792 -5.88 3.68 -0.64
C PRO A 792 -5.83 4.78 0.43
N PRO A 793 -6.29 4.49 1.66
CA PRO A 793 -6.12 5.40 2.80
C PRO A 793 -4.65 5.73 3.03
N GLN A 794 -4.36 6.95 3.51
CA GLN A 794 -2.99 7.48 3.63
C GLN A 794 -2.00 6.62 4.43
N ASN A 795 -2.41 5.52 5.01
CA ASN A 795 -1.62 4.73 5.94
C ASN A 795 -1.46 3.24 5.55
N ARG A 796 -1.83 2.83 4.33
CA ARG A 796 -1.69 1.45 3.88
C ARG A 796 -0.32 1.20 3.24
N LYS A 797 0.40 0.18 3.71
CA LYS A 797 1.63 -0.30 3.07
C LYS A 797 1.32 -1.43 2.11
N PRO A 798 1.95 -1.49 0.94
CA PRO A 798 1.90 -2.66 0.10
C PRO A 798 2.56 -3.86 0.79
N VAL A 799 2.06 -5.04 0.49
CA VAL A 799 2.68 -6.30 0.94
C VAL A 799 3.80 -6.65 -0.03
N GLN A 800 5.01 -6.86 0.48
CA GLN A 800 6.11 -7.37 -0.32
C GLN A 800 5.81 -8.82 -0.71
N THR A 801 5.70 -9.10 -2.01
CA THR A 801 5.27 -10.39 -2.53
C THR A 801 6.40 -11.02 -3.34
N TYR A 802 6.68 -12.30 -3.07
CA TYR A 802 7.62 -13.12 -3.80
C TYR A 802 6.94 -14.34 -4.38
N VAL A 803 7.26 -14.70 -5.61
CA VAL A 803 6.86 -15.96 -6.24
C VAL A 803 8.11 -16.80 -6.45
N LEU A 804 8.20 -17.92 -5.76
CA LEU A 804 9.40 -18.75 -5.74
C LEU A 804 9.03 -20.25 -5.72
N GLU A 805 10.01 -21.12 -5.99
CA GLU A 805 9.85 -22.54 -5.79
C GLU A 805 9.72 -22.88 -4.31
N TYR A 806 9.04 -24.02 -4.02
CA TYR A 806 8.82 -24.44 -2.65
C TYR A 806 10.15 -24.79 -1.96
N ASP A 807 10.51 -24.02 -0.91
CA ASP A 807 11.68 -24.26 -0.07
C ASP A 807 11.30 -24.16 1.42
N GLN A 808 11.59 -25.21 2.19
CA GLN A 808 11.27 -25.27 3.62
C GLN A 808 12.06 -24.25 4.45
N GLU A 809 13.28 -23.91 4.04
CA GLU A 809 14.11 -22.95 4.78
C GLU A 809 13.58 -21.51 4.62
N VAL A 810 13.11 -21.17 3.42
CA VAL A 810 12.48 -19.86 3.19
C VAL A 810 11.21 -19.73 4.02
N ILE A 811 10.42 -20.83 4.11
CA ILE A 811 9.22 -20.84 4.95
C ILE A 811 9.58 -20.67 6.43
N LYS A 812 10.63 -21.37 6.88
CA LYS A 812 11.14 -21.25 8.25
C LYS A 812 11.57 -19.83 8.57
N GLU A 813 12.38 -19.23 7.69
CA GLU A 813 12.86 -17.85 7.85
C GLU A 813 11.70 -16.87 7.90
N ALA A 814 10.74 -16.99 6.99
CA ALA A 814 9.56 -16.11 6.95
C ALA A 814 8.71 -16.21 8.22
N ILE A 815 8.48 -17.42 8.73
CA ILE A 815 7.74 -17.63 9.98
C ILE A 815 8.53 -17.08 11.17
N THR A 816 9.81 -17.39 11.29
CA THR A 816 10.65 -16.91 12.40
C THR A 816 10.69 -15.40 12.47
N LYS A 817 10.87 -14.74 11.31
CA LYS A 817 10.89 -13.28 11.19
C LYS A 817 9.58 -12.62 11.67
N GLU A 818 8.43 -13.25 11.38
CA GLU A 818 7.14 -12.76 11.87
C GLU A 818 6.99 -12.97 13.39
N LEU A 819 7.46 -14.10 13.92
CA LEU A 819 7.40 -14.39 15.34
C LEU A 819 8.30 -13.44 16.17
N GLU A 820 9.48 -13.10 15.68
CA GLU A 820 10.41 -12.14 16.31
C GLU A 820 9.78 -10.75 16.52
N ARG A 821 8.90 -10.35 15.61
CA ARG A 821 8.15 -9.08 15.75
C ARG A 821 6.80 -9.21 16.46
N ASN A 822 6.51 -10.38 17.10
CA ASN A 822 5.20 -10.72 17.67
C ASN A 822 4.04 -10.69 16.66
N GLY A 823 4.35 -10.93 15.39
CA GLY A 823 3.39 -11.07 14.31
C GLY A 823 2.73 -12.44 14.27
N GLN A 824 1.83 -12.64 13.30
CA GLN A 824 1.14 -13.90 13.06
C GLN A 824 1.23 -14.28 11.58
N VAL A 825 1.13 -15.57 11.27
CA VAL A 825 1.31 -16.12 9.94
C VAL A 825 0.09 -16.91 9.49
N PHE A 826 -0.45 -16.60 8.31
CA PHE A 826 -1.35 -17.48 7.60
C PHE A 826 -0.57 -18.35 6.61
N TYR A 827 -0.71 -19.66 6.73
CA TYR A 827 -0.17 -20.62 5.78
C TYR A 827 -1.32 -21.25 4.98
N ILE A 828 -1.54 -20.81 3.76
CA ILE A 828 -2.66 -21.32 2.92
C ILE A 828 -2.24 -22.62 2.23
N TYR A 829 -3.00 -23.68 2.48
CA TYR A 829 -2.75 -25.02 1.95
C TYR A 829 -4.06 -25.73 1.57
N ASN A 830 -4.36 -25.80 0.27
CA ASN A 830 -5.66 -26.24 -0.27
C ASN A 830 -5.85 -27.77 -0.38
N ARG A 831 -5.22 -28.55 0.48
CA ARG A 831 -5.39 -30.04 0.50
C ARG A 831 -5.88 -30.48 1.87
N VAL A 832 -7.19 -30.68 2.01
CA VAL A 832 -7.84 -31.05 3.28
C VAL A 832 -7.28 -32.33 3.86
N ASP A 833 -7.04 -33.36 3.05
CA ASP A 833 -6.60 -34.69 3.50
C ASP A 833 -5.21 -34.67 4.17
N THR A 834 -4.38 -33.68 3.88
CA THR A 834 -2.99 -33.60 4.35
C THR A 834 -2.70 -32.35 5.16
N ILE A 835 -3.70 -31.50 5.44
CA ILE A 835 -3.50 -30.22 6.13
C ILE A 835 -2.95 -30.39 7.55
N GLN A 836 -3.44 -31.39 8.27
CA GLN A 836 -2.94 -31.71 9.61
C GLN A 836 -1.46 -32.11 9.58
N LYS A 837 -1.06 -32.97 8.63
CA LYS A 837 0.36 -33.34 8.45
C LYS A 837 1.21 -32.12 8.12
N LYS A 838 0.69 -31.18 7.32
CA LYS A 838 1.39 -29.92 7.00
C LYS A 838 1.54 -29.03 8.25
N ALA A 839 0.53 -28.94 9.11
CA ALA A 839 0.63 -28.22 10.38
C ALA A 839 1.69 -28.84 11.30
N ASP A 840 1.72 -30.19 11.38
CA ASP A 840 2.75 -30.93 12.17
C ASP A 840 4.15 -30.73 11.59
N GLU A 841 4.31 -30.64 10.25
CA GLU A 841 5.58 -30.33 9.58
C GLU A 841 6.07 -28.92 9.95
N ILE A 842 5.19 -27.91 9.89
CA ILE A 842 5.52 -26.53 10.25
C ILE A 842 5.88 -26.42 11.73
N SER A 843 5.15 -27.09 12.61
CA SER A 843 5.45 -27.13 14.04
C SER A 843 6.82 -27.76 14.35
N LYS A 844 7.25 -28.76 13.56
CA LYS A 844 8.61 -29.34 13.66
C LYS A 844 9.67 -28.42 13.05
N LEU A 845 9.34 -27.71 11.97
CA LEU A 845 10.25 -26.80 11.27
C LEU A 845 10.57 -25.57 12.13
N VAL A 846 9.57 -25.04 12.85
CA VAL A 846 9.68 -23.89 13.76
C VAL A 846 9.09 -24.28 15.13
N PRO A 847 9.88 -24.87 16.03
CA PRO A 847 9.38 -25.36 17.33
C PRO A 847 8.80 -24.29 18.25
N GLU A 848 9.18 -23.04 18.04
CA GLU A 848 8.70 -21.88 18.79
C GLU A 848 7.29 -21.44 18.36
N ALA A 849 6.81 -21.93 17.23
CA ALA A 849 5.50 -21.60 16.70
C ALA A 849 4.38 -22.41 17.33
N THR A 850 3.32 -21.73 17.75
CA THR A 850 2.05 -22.37 18.13
C THR A 850 1.18 -22.49 16.89
N VAL A 851 1.13 -23.68 16.29
CA VAL A 851 0.48 -23.94 15.01
C VAL A 851 -0.91 -24.54 15.21
N ASN A 852 -1.94 -23.89 14.62
CA ASN A 852 -3.29 -24.44 14.48
C ASN A 852 -3.61 -24.67 13.00
N TYR A 853 -4.66 -25.46 12.71
CA TYR A 853 -5.12 -25.67 11.33
C TYR A 853 -6.64 -25.62 11.21
N ALA A 854 -7.14 -25.15 10.04
CA ALA A 854 -8.57 -25.05 9.76
C ALA A 854 -8.88 -25.39 8.29
N HIS A 855 -10.01 -26.11 8.05
CA HIS A 855 -10.45 -26.48 6.70
C HIS A 855 -11.98 -26.61 6.58
N GLY A 856 -12.52 -26.54 5.35
CA GLY A 856 -13.94 -26.45 5.08
C GLY A 856 -14.81 -27.64 5.47
N GLN A 857 -14.22 -28.77 5.81
CA GLN A 857 -14.94 -29.95 6.32
C GLN A 857 -15.11 -29.93 7.84
N MET A 858 -14.44 -29.02 8.55
CA MET A 858 -14.67 -28.82 9.98
C MET A 858 -16.04 -28.23 10.22
N THR A 859 -16.60 -28.49 11.42
CA THR A 859 -17.83 -27.82 11.82
C THR A 859 -17.61 -26.32 11.98
N GLY A 860 -18.65 -25.53 11.74
CA GLY A 860 -18.55 -24.07 11.85
C GLY A 860 -18.06 -23.60 13.23
N ASN A 861 -18.46 -24.30 14.28
CA ASN A 861 -18.03 -23.97 15.66
C ASN A 861 -16.53 -24.19 15.86
N GLN A 862 -15.99 -25.30 15.32
CA GLN A 862 -14.54 -25.56 15.38
C GLN A 862 -13.71 -24.51 14.64
N ILE A 863 -14.15 -24.14 13.43
CA ILE A 863 -13.45 -23.10 12.65
C ILE A 863 -13.44 -21.79 13.41
N GLU A 864 -14.55 -21.45 14.04
CA GLU A 864 -14.68 -20.20 14.78
C GLU A 864 -13.84 -20.17 16.06
N GLU A 865 -13.82 -21.26 16.82
CA GLU A 865 -12.97 -21.38 17.99
C GLU A 865 -11.47 -21.22 17.62
N ILE A 866 -11.04 -21.88 16.54
CA ILE A 866 -9.68 -21.75 16.02
C ILE A 866 -9.39 -20.30 15.57
N MET A 867 -10.35 -19.66 14.91
CA MET A 867 -10.19 -18.26 14.50
C MET A 867 -10.16 -17.30 15.68
N GLN A 868 -10.98 -17.53 16.69
CA GLN A 868 -10.95 -16.74 17.92
C GLN A 868 -9.60 -16.86 18.62
N ASP A 869 -9.09 -18.09 18.77
CA ASP A 869 -7.78 -18.34 19.34
C ASP A 869 -6.65 -17.69 18.54
N PHE A 870 -6.79 -17.62 17.20
CA PHE A 870 -5.82 -16.92 16.37
C PHE A 870 -5.92 -15.40 16.55
N ILE A 871 -7.11 -14.80 16.55
CA ILE A 871 -7.32 -13.37 16.78
C ILE A 871 -6.83 -12.96 18.18
N GLU A 872 -7.05 -13.79 19.20
CA GLU A 872 -6.59 -13.56 20.57
C GLU A 872 -5.07 -13.85 20.77
N LYS A 873 -4.34 -14.19 19.69
CA LYS A 873 -2.91 -14.53 19.71
C LYS A 873 -2.54 -15.74 20.54
N LYS A 874 -3.48 -16.67 20.79
CA LYS A 874 -3.19 -17.95 21.43
C LYS A 874 -2.45 -18.90 20.48
N SER A 875 -2.63 -18.73 19.18
CA SER A 875 -1.80 -19.34 18.13
C SER A 875 -1.19 -18.28 17.24
N ASN A 876 0.03 -18.48 16.79
CA ASN A 876 0.76 -17.52 15.95
C ASN A 876 0.92 -17.98 14.50
N VAL A 877 0.67 -19.26 14.19
CA VAL A 877 0.62 -19.77 12.82
C VAL A 877 -0.69 -20.51 12.60
N LEU A 878 -1.44 -20.14 11.56
CA LEU A 878 -2.67 -20.81 11.16
C LEU A 878 -2.53 -21.41 9.77
N VAL A 879 -2.52 -22.74 9.69
CA VAL A 879 -2.54 -23.49 8.42
C VAL A 879 -3.99 -23.67 7.99
N CYS A 880 -4.37 -23.12 6.84
CA CYS A 880 -5.78 -23.16 6.45
C CYS A 880 -5.95 -23.37 4.94
N THR A 881 -7.14 -23.83 4.55
CA THR A 881 -7.56 -23.78 3.16
C THR A 881 -8.09 -22.38 2.84
N THR A 882 -8.51 -22.10 1.60
CA THR A 882 -9.10 -20.84 1.17
C THR A 882 -10.44 -20.48 1.84
N ILE A 883 -10.79 -21.09 2.99
CA ILE A 883 -11.95 -20.73 3.81
C ILE A 883 -11.86 -19.30 4.34
N LEU A 884 -10.65 -18.81 4.56
CA LEU A 884 -10.37 -17.47 5.05
C LEU A 884 -10.24 -16.47 3.91
N GLU A 885 -11.00 -16.65 2.87
CA GLU A 885 -11.03 -15.74 1.73
C GLU A 885 -11.62 -14.38 2.13
N SER A 886 -10.85 -13.31 1.94
CA SER A 886 -11.17 -11.87 1.91
C SER A 886 -12.00 -11.26 3.07
N GLY A 887 -11.55 -10.12 3.52
CA GLY A 887 -12.32 -9.18 4.34
C GLY A 887 -12.14 -9.31 5.85
N ILE A 888 -11.39 -10.30 6.36
CA ILE A 888 -11.09 -10.39 7.79
C ILE A 888 -9.94 -9.43 8.08
N ASP A 889 -10.16 -8.49 9.01
CA ASP A 889 -9.14 -7.57 9.49
C ASP A 889 -8.45 -8.15 10.73
N ILE A 890 -7.15 -8.42 10.61
CA ILE A 890 -6.29 -8.85 11.72
C ILE A 890 -5.11 -7.89 11.80
N PRO A 891 -5.24 -6.80 12.55
CA PRO A 891 -4.25 -5.74 12.65
C PRO A 891 -3.08 -6.15 13.58
N ASN A 892 -2.13 -6.91 13.08
CA ASN A 892 -0.94 -7.32 13.85
C ASN A 892 0.35 -6.73 13.29
#